data_a7e9d8492fc00eb04edb1b0b2f0d5c4e
#
_entry.id   a7e9d8492fc00eb04edb1b0b2f0d5c4e
#
_cell.length_a   1.000
_cell.length_b   1.000
_cell.length_c   1.000
_cell.angle_alpha   90.00
_cell.angle_beta   90.00
_cell.angle_gamma   90.00
#
_symmetry.space_group_name_H-M   'P 1'
#
loop_
_entity.id
_entity.type
_entity.pdbx_description
1 polymer ?
#
loop_
_entity_poly.entity_id
_entity_poly.type
_entity_poly.pdbx_seq_one_letter_code
_entity_poly.pdbx_strand_id
1 'polypeptide(L)'
;MKIFKSRYFAVVSWLVCLVMLTASCSDYSDKEVVGLNERAYEVHYKSLDSTKTYAEKALSLSVPKSKAWAHAMNDLAFYYIAKMQYGEAERILNETVKSTDDEIELMISRVQLMRLCQRKSENKNFYHERHYALQHMQKIEKEYANLSAAERKRFVYARSEYWIVLSTYLYYIGQPRGASEAVLNIEEDALLMSDMPQLLTYYYTVGSGGILQGQQHEELMRTEFNYLIRCYMLARQCGYIYWEANSMQALSEKLQDEGRREFLMLNFRPEINFLNVDNMPDTLLAGNLAERALELFKKYGDVYQIAGAWRTLSEAFRKVGDNKSALICLKNAIANDTTINAAPDLVASIREQMSIVYSALDNKKMSDYNRNAYLDIQEYTRQDRMLEARAEQLASSLRKQDIMIVIVVVAIILLIVAMAFFVYKTRKKAAEFPINTLLQPLEDWQKARSNYYERTEVEYEERREQIAILQNQYEHYLEKNIEQRAKVSLASSVAPLINRLLHEVKMLSYDKETTEQRNSRYEYIGQLASSIEQTNERLTDWVKLKQGEIALRIESFALQTLFDTLRSSDIEYKLKGIALNIVPTESVVKADKVLTLFMLNTIAENARRFTPNGGSIDVYAEETDSYVEVSVRDTGKGMDKEQLNSLFKLRYITDSNDTTKEGGHGFGLLNCKGIVEKYKKMSSFFSVCSIGAESEEGSGSRVFFRLPKGMKKVLMLCALFLSVFCSCAKTNSMGS
;
A
#
# COMPACT_ATOMS: atom_id res chain seq x y z
N MET A 1 35.03 -80.46 8.71
CA MET A 1 35.17 -79.18 7.95
C MET A 1 34.09 -78.95 6.88
N LYS A 2 33.47 -79.96 6.26
CA LYS A 2 32.36 -79.78 5.27
C LYS A 2 31.00 -79.39 5.92
N ILE A 3 30.69 -79.83 7.12
CA ILE A 3 29.39 -79.48 7.77
C ILE A 3 29.37 -78.07 8.34
N PHE A 4 30.49 -77.48 8.69
CA PHE A 4 30.56 -76.08 9.12
C PHE A 4 30.37 -75.08 7.98
N LYS A 5 30.86 -75.36 6.76
CA LYS A 5 30.64 -74.49 5.57
C LYS A 5 29.19 -74.46 5.09
N SER A 6 28.45 -75.59 5.22
CA SER A 6 27.06 -75.69 4.85
C SER A 6 26.12 -74.86 5.75
N ARG A 7 26.37 -74.81 7.06
CA ARG A 7 25.59 -74.03 8.04
C ARG A 7 25.87 -72.53 7.88
N TYR A 8 27.09 -72.12 7.59
CA TYR A 8 27.44 -70.72 7.34
C TYR A 8 26.77 -70.19 6.05
N PHE A 9 26.76 -71.02 4.99
CA PHE A 9 26.09 -70.66 3.72
C PHE A 9 24.58 -70.56 3.91
N ALA A 10 23.94 -71.39 4.69
CA ALA A 10 22.53 -71.33 5.00
C ALA A 10 22.16 -70.11 5.85
N VAL A 11 23.00 -69.72 6.84
CA VAL A 11 22.78 -68.52 7.64
C VAL A 11 23.00 -67.24 6.83
N VAL A 12 24.04 -67.20 5.96
CA VAL A 12 24.27 -66.07 5.07
C VAL A 12 23.16 -65.96 4.04
N SER A 13 22.70 -67.06 3.44
CA SER A 13 21.57 -67.05 2.51
C SER A 13 20.28 -66.62 3.18
N TRP A 14 20.05 -67.02 4.43
CA TRP A 14 18.90 -66.58 5.22
C TRP A 14 18.95 -65.10 5.60
N LEU A 15 20.15 -64.60 5.95
CA LEU A 15 20.40 -63.17 6.18
C LEU A 15 20.21 -62.33 4.91
N VAL A 16 20.68 -62.81 3.73
CA VAL A 16 20.49 -62.15 2.44
C VAL A 16 19.01 -62.15 2.06
N CYS A 17 18.29 -63.29 2.27
CA CYS A 17 16.84 -63.34 2.05
C CYS A 17 16.07 -62.40 3.00
N LEU A 18 16.49 -62.30 4.27
CA LEU A 18 15.89 -61.37 5.23
C LEU A 18 16.13 -59.91 4.84
N VAL A 19 17.33 -59.58 4.38
CA VAL A 19 17.67 -58.23 3.87
C VAL A 19 16.92 -57.92 2.58
N MET A 20 16.77 -58.90 1.68
CA MET A 20 15.96 -58.72 0.45
C MET A 20 14.46 -58.59 0.75
N LEU A 21 13.94 -59.33 1.76
CA LEU A 21 12.55 -59.21 2.20
C LEU A 21 12.29 -57.84 2.86
N THR A 22 13.23 -57.36 3.70
CA THR A 22 13.09 -56.02 4.31
C THR A 22 13.25 -54.90 3.28
N ALA A 23 14.18 -55.05 2.31
CA ALA A 23 14.32 -54.09 1.22
C ALA A 23 13.09 -54.06 0.29
N SER A 24 12.49 -55.22 -0.03
CA SER A 24 11.26 -55.33 -0.82
C SER A 24 10.04 -54.76 -0.10
N CYS A 25 9.93 -54.93 1.21
CA CYS A 25 8.87 -54.33 2.01
C CYS A 25 9.03 -52.81 2.14
N SER A 26 10.26 -52.29 2.23
CA SER A 26 10.48 -50.83 2.27
C SER A 26 10.13 -50.16 0.96
N ASP A 27 10.54 -50.74 -0.17
CA ASP A 27 10.24 -50.18 -1.51
C ASP A 27 8.74 -50.21 -1.85
N TYR A 28 7.98 -51.19 -1.35
CA TYR A 28 6.52 -51.24 -1.51
C TYR A 28 5.82 -50.20 -0.61
N SER A 29 6.30 -50.01 0.62
CA SER A 29 5.80 -49.02 1.58
C SER A 29 6.02 -47.59 1.04
N ASP A 30 7.20 -47.33 0.47
CA ASP A 30 7.52 -45.99 -0.09
C ASP A 30 6.63 -45.67 -1.29
N LYS A 31 6.34 -46.61 -2.18
CA LYS A 31 5.43 -46.42 -3.30
C LYS A 31 3.98 -46.16 -2.84
N GLU A 32 3.51 -46.85 -1.80
CA GLU A 32 2.17 -46.63 -1.25
C GLU A 32 2.06 -45.21 -0.67
N VAL A 33 3.05 -44.75 0.08
CA VAL A 33 3.10 -43.43 0.68
C VAL A 33 3.10 -42.32 -0.41
N VAL A 34 3.95 -42.47 -1.44
CA VAL A 34 3.96 -41.54 -2.57
C VAL A 34 2.59 -41.48 -3.26
N GLY A 35 1.97 -42.63 -3.52
CA GLY A 35 0.63 -42.69 -4.12
C GLY A 35 -0.47 -42.05 -3.24
N LEU A 36 -0.34 -42.13 -1.91
CA LEU A 36 -1.27 -41.47 -0.98
C LEU A 36 -1.09 -39.93 -1.01
N ASN A 37 0.15 -39.44 -1.04
CA ASN A 37 0.46 -38.03 -1.18
C ASN A 37 -0.03 -37.46 -2.51
N GLU A 38 0.19 -38.16 -3.61
CA GLU A 38 -0.35 -37.76 -4.91
C GLU A 38 -1.88 -37.67 -4.89
N ARG A 39 -2.56 -38.63 -4.27
CA ARG A 39 -4.02 -38.61 -4.11
C ARG A 39 -4.47 -37.45 -3.21
N ALA A 40 -3.78 -37.19 -2.11
CA ALA A 40 -4.08 -36.04 -1.24
C ALA A 40 -4.02 -34.74 -2.04
N TYR A 41 -2.97 -34.56 -2.84
CA TYR A 41 -2.80 -33.42 -3.72
C TYR A 41 -3.88 -33.34 -4.82
N GLU A 42 -4.21 -34.43 -5.50
CA GLU A 42 -5.23 -34.44 -6.54
C GLU A 42 -6.64 -34.08 -6.07
N VAL A 43 -6.97 -34.41 -4.80
CA VAL A 43 -8.30 -34.17 -4.24
C VAL A 43 -8.39 -32.92 -3.37
N HIS A 44 -7.29 -32.20 -3.12
CA HIS A 44 -7.27 -31.11 -2.13
C HIS A 44 -8.26 -29.97 -2.46
N TYR A 45 -8.56 -29.71 -3.73
CA TYR A 45 -9.62 -28.78 -4.15
C TYR A 45 -10.96 -29.47 -4.50
N LYS A 46 -11.06 -30.82 -4.33
CA LYS A 46 -12.30 -31.58 -4.50
C LYS A 46 -12.96 -31.89 -3.17
N SER A 47 -12.17 -32.28 -2.15
CA SER A 47 -12.67 -32.67 -0.84
C SER A 47 -11.60 -32.50 0.23
N LEU A 48 -11.81 -31.57 1.15
CA LEU A 48 -10.88 -31.35 2.28
C LEU A 48 -10.79 -32.58 3.19
N ASP A 49 -11.89 -33.28 3.45
CA ASP A 49 -11.90 -34.44 4.33
C ASP A 49 -11.13 -35.62 3.72
N SER A 50 -11.24 -35.80 2.39
CA SER A 50 -10.43 -36.80 1.69
C SER A 50 -8.94 -36.45 1.69
N THR A 51 -8.60 -35.16 1.52
CA THR A 51 -7.22 -34.67 1.62
C THR A 51 -6.63 -35.01 2.98
N LYS A 52 -7.34 -34.68 4.05
CA LYS A 52 -6.93 -35.02 5.41
C LYS A 52 -6.71 -36.54 5.58
N THR A 53 -7.69 -37.33 5.14
CA THR A 53 -7.64 -38.81 5.31
C THR A 53 -6.41 -39.39 4.60
N TYR A 54 -6.12 -38.97 3.36
CA TYR A 54 -4.97 -39.44 2.60
C TYR A 54 -3.66 -38.93 3.22
N ALA A 55 -3.60 -37.66 3.64
CA ALA A 55 -2.42 -37.09 4.28
C ALA A 55 -2.10 -37.76 5.63
N GLU A 56 -3.09 -38.00 6.49
CA GLU A 56 -2.93 -38.71 7.77
C GLU A 56 -2.48 -40.17 7.55
N LYS A 57 -3.04 -40.84 6.55
CA LYS A 57 -2.61 -42.21 6.20
C LYS A 57 -1.17 -42.22 5.68
N ALA A 58 -0.84 -41.30 4.76
CA ALA A 58 0.52 -41.13 4.27
C ALA A 58 1.52 -40.85 5.41
N LEU A 59 1.15 -39.99 6.34
CA LEU A 59 1.94 -39.61 7.49
C LEU A 59 2.21 -40.82 8.42
N SER A 60 1.18 -41.65 8.65
CA SER A 60 1.30 -42.84 9.51
C SER A 60 2.21 -43.93 8.93
N LEU A 61 2.35 -43.99 7.62
CA LEU A 61 3.17 -44.98 6.89
C LEU A 61 4.56 -44.42 6.51
N SER A 62 4.76 -43.12 6.53
CA SER A 62 6.02 -42.50 6.13
C SER A 62 7.10 -42.58 7.20
N VAL A 63 8.34 -42.63 6.75
CA VAL A 63 9.48 -42.48 7.66
C VAL A 63 9.56 -41.01 8.12
N PRO A 64 9.59 -40.77 9.43
CA PRO A 64 9.69 -39.39 9.94
C PRO A 64 10.86 -38.63 9.32
N LYS A 65 10.64 -37.36 8.97
CA LYS A 65 11.60 -36.45 8.33
C LYS A 65 11.97 -36.78 6.90
N SER A 66 11.39 -37.81 6.29
CA SER A 66 11.57 -38.12 4.87
C SER A 66 10.84 -37.08 3.99
N LYS A 67 11.19 -37.04 2.71
CA LYS A 67 10.47 -36.25 1.70
C LYS A 67 8.96 -36.55 1.69
N ALA A 68 8.59 -37.84 1.69
CA ALA A 68 7.19 -38.25 1.69
C ALA A 68 6.45 -37.84 2.97
N TRP A 69 7.12 -37.87 4.12
CA TRP A 69 6.58 -37.33 5.37
C TRP A 69 6.34 -35.83 5.30
N ALA A 70 7.31 -35.06 4.77
CA ALA A 70 7.18 -33.61 4.62
C ALA A 70 6.06 -33.23 3.66
N HIS A 71 5.87 -34.00 2.59
CA HIS A 71 4.75 -33.84 1.66
C HIS A 71 3.40 -34.02 2.39
N ALA A 72 3.24 -35.12 3.15
CA ALA A 72 2.02 -35.37 3.92
C ALA A 72 1.76 -34.26 4.96
N MET A 73 2.79 -33.75 5.63
CA MET A 73 2.69 -32.63 6.56
C MET A 73 2.21 -31.34 5.86
N ASN A 74 2.72 -31.06 4.67
CA ASN A 74 2.28 -29.92 3.87
C ASN A 74 0.81 -30.04 3.44
N ASP A 75 0.35 -31.22 3.03
CA ASP A 75 -1.05 -31.45 2.66
C ASP A 75 -1.98 -31.35 3.89
N LEU A 76 -1.51 -31.82 5.05
CA LEU A 76 -2.26 -31.69 6.31
C LEU A 76 -2.33 -30.21 6.76
N ALA A 77 -1.25 -29.45 6.60
CA ALA A 77 -1.23 -28.02 6.90
C ALA A 77 -2.24 -27.25 6.01
N PHE A 78 -2.32 -27.58 4.72
CA PHE A 78 -3.31 -27.02 3.82
C PHE A 78 -4.75 -27.22 4.34
N TYR A 79 -5.07 -28.45 4.81
CA TYR A 79 -6.36 -28.73 5.44
C TYR A 79 -6.62 -27.82 6.65
N TYR A 80 -5.66 -27.67 7.56
CA TYR A 80 -5.85 -26.83 8.76
C TYR A 80 -5.97 -25.35 8.42
N ILE A 81 -5.29 -24.86 7.37
CA ILE A 81 -5.44 -23.48 6.87
C ILE A 81 -6.88 -23.26 6.36
N ALA A 82 -7.42 -24.18 5.58
CA ALA A 82 -8.78 -24.09 5.06
C ALA A 82 -9.85 -24.15 6.19
N LYS A 83 -9.58 -24.89 7.26
CA LYS A 83 -10.43 -24.94 8.46
C LYS A 83 -10.18 -23.77 9.43
N MET A 84 -9.33 -22.81 9.10
CA MET A 84 -8.92 -21.71 9.96
C MET A 84 -8.32 -22.13 11.32
N GLN A 85 -7.83 -23.35 11.43
CA GLN A 85 -7.11 -23.86 12.58
C GLN A 85 -5.62 -23.44 12.47
N TYR A 86 -5.38 -22.14 12.46
CA TYR A 86 -4.09 -21.56 12.11
C TYR A 86 -2.96 -21.95 13.07
N GLY A 87 -3.27 -22.15 14.36
CA GLY A 87 -2.28 -22.63 15.34
C GLY A 87 -1.74 -24.02 15.02
N GLU A 88 -2.60 -24.97 14.61
CA GLU A 88 -2.20 -26.31 14.18
C GLU A 88 -1.43 -26.28 12.86
N ALA A 89 -1.91 -25.49 11.88
CA ALA A 89 -1.21 -25.31 10.62
C ALA A 89 0.22 -24.77 10.84
N GLU A 90 0.35 -23.74 11.66
CA GLU A 90 1.64 -23.13 11.99
C GLU A 90 2.57 -24.11 12.72
N ARG A 91 2.05 -24.90 13.66
CA ARG A 91 2.81 -25.93 14.37
C ARG A 91 3.37 -26.97 13.39
N ILE A 92 2.52 -27.51 12.52
CA ILE A 92 2.88 -28.52 11.51
C ILE A 92 3.93 -27.98 10.55
N LEU A 93 3.72 -26.79 9.99
CA LEU A 93 4.64 -26.17 9.04
C LEU A 93 6.00 -25.87 9.67
N ASN A 94 6.04 -25.37 10.90
CA ASN A 94 7.27 -25.11 11.62
C ASN A 94 8.02 -26.40 12.00
N GLU A 95 7.30 -27.49 12.28
CA GLU A 95 7.87 -28.80 12.49
C GLU A 95 8.50 -29.35 11.19
N THR A 96 7.79 -29.23 10.07
CA THR A 96 8.28 -29.64 8.75
C THR A 96 9.55 -28.89 8.37
N VAL A 97 9.54 -27.56 8.51
CA VAL A 97 10.71 -26.72 8.22
C VAL A 97 11.96 -27.10 9.04
N LYS A 98 11.77 -27.54 10.29
CA LYS A 98 12.89 -27.94 11.18
C LYS A 98 13.36 -29.36 10.94
N SER A 99 12.58 -30.18 10.26
CA SER A 99 12.78 -31.64 10.27
C SER A 99 13.16 -32.23 8.93
N THR A 100 12.86 -31.57 7.80
CA THR A 100 13.21 -32.08 6.45
C THR A 100 14.34 -31.27 5.84
N ASP A 101 15.12 -31.93 4.98
CA ASP A 101 16.17 -31.31 4.15
C ASP A 101 15.75 -31.23 2.66
N ASP A 102 14.53 -31.66 2.31
CA ASP A 102 14.04 -31.59 0.94
C ASP A 102 13.68 -30.15 0.58
N GLU A 103 14.44 -29.55 -0.35
CA GLU A 103 14.32 -28.14 -0.75
C GLU A 103 12.95 -27.80 -1.32
N ILE A 104 12.27 -28.72 -2.03
CA ILE A 104 10.96 -28.50 -2.62
C ILE A 104 9.88 -28.46 -1.53
N GLU A 105 9.89 -29.42 -0.60
CA GLU A 105 8.92 -29.44 0.49
C GLU A 105 9.15 -28.32 1.50
N LEU A 106 10.42 -27.91 1.73
CA LEU A 106 10.76 -26.70 2.49
C LEU A 106 10.17 -25.46 1.83
N MET A 107 10.33 -25.31 0.51
CA MET A 107 9.75 -24.19 -0.22
C MET A 107 8.22 -24.15 -0.08
N ILE A 108 7.55 -25.31 -0.21
CA ILE A 108 6.09 -25.40 -0.07
C ILE A 108 5.66 -25.01 1.35
N SER A 109 6.35 -25.52 2.38
CA SER A 109 6.07 -25.14 3.77
C SER A 109 6.20 -23.63 3.99
N ARG A 110 7.24 -22.99 3.44
CA ARG A 110 7.43 -21.53 3.53
C ARG A 110 6.34 -20.77 2.79
N VAL A 111 5.92 -21.23 1.62
CA VAL A 111 4.81 -20.61 0.86
C VAL A 111 3.49 -20.71 1.62
N GLN A 112 3.22 -21.85 2.27
CA GLN A 112 2.03 -21.97 3.12
C GLN A 112 2.10 -21.08 4.37
N LEU A 113 3.29 -20.91 4.99
CA LEU A 113 3.50 -19.93 6.06
C LEU A 113 3.26 -18.49 5.55
N MET A 114 3.72 -18.14 4.33
CA MET A 114 3.37 -16.85 3.70
C MET A 114 1.84 -16.66 3.61
N ARG A 115 1.12 -17.67 3.12
CA ARG A 115 -0.36 -17.64 3.02
C ARG A 115 -1.00 -17.47 4.40
N LEU A 116 -0.49 -18.16 5.40
CA LEU A 116 -0.97 -18.05 6.78
C LEU A 116 -0.75 -16.63 7.33
N CYS A 117 0.45 -16.09 7.16
CA CYS A 117 0.77 -14.71 7.56
C CYS A 117 -0.13 -13.69 6.84
N GLN A 118 -0.40 -13.88 5.55
CA GLN A 118 -1.33 -13.04 4.80
C GLN A 118 -2.73 -13.06 5.42
N ARG A 119 -3.27 -14.24 5.72
CA ARG A 119 -4.62 -14.37 6.32
C ARG A 119 -4.71 -13.79 7.73
N LYS A 120 -3.63 -13.86 8.51
CA LYS A 120 -3.50 -13.28 9.84
C LYS A 120 -3.14 -11.79 9.83
N SER A 121 -2.85 -11.21 8.65
CA SER A 121 -2.32 -9.86 8.46
C SER A 121 -0.98 -9.61 9.17
N GLU A 122 -0.14 -10.64 9.30
CA GLU A 122 1.20 -10.59 9.89
C GLU A 122 2.25 -10.22 8.84
N ASN A 123 2.31 -8.96 8.45
CA ASN A 123 3.11 -8.51 7.31
C ASN A 123 4.62 -8.74 7.49
N LYS A 124 5.16 -8.52 8.68
CA LYS A 124 6.58 -8.76 8.99
C LYS A 124 6.96 -10.23 8.78
N ASN A 125 6.15 -11.13 9.29
CA ASN A 125 6.39 -12.57 9.17
C ASN A 125 6.23 -13.01 7.71
N PHE A 126 5.29 -12.41 6.94
CA PHE A 126 5.14 -12.67 5.52
C PHE A 126 6.44 -12.42 4.74
N TYR A 127 7.08 -11.27 4.92
CA TYR A 127 8.35 -10.95 4.25
C TYR A 127 9.49 -11.86 4.67
N HIS A 128 9.51 -12.27 5.92
CA HIS A 128 10.48 -13.24 6.44
C HIS A 128 10.34 -14.59 5.74
N GLU A 129 9.13 -15.16 5.70
CA GLU A 129 8.86 -16.43 5.03
C GLU A 129 9.07 -16.35 3.52
N ARG A 130 8.69 -15.24 2.89
CA ARG A 130 8.96 -14.96 1.47
C ARG A 130 10.46 -15.01 1.15
N HIS A 131 11.28 -14.43 2.01
CA HIS A 131 12.73 -14.44 1.80
C HIS A 131 13.30 -15.88 1.77
N TYR A 132 12.88 -16.73 2.71
CA TYR A 132 13.31 -18.12 2.73
C TYR A 132 12.74 -18.93 1.56
N ALA A 133 11.46 -18.75 1.24
CA ALA A 133 10.86 -19.42 0.07
C ALA A 133 11.64 -19.10 -1.22
N LEU A 134 12.02 -17.83 -1.40
CA LEU A 134 12.83 -17.40 -2.54
C LEU A 134 14.23 -18.01 -2.54
N GLN A 135 14.87 -18.15 -1.38
CA GLN A 135 16.18 -18.82 -1.26
C GLN A 135 16.10 -20.29 -1.68
N HIS A 136 15.06 -21.01 -1.21
CA HIS A 136 14.83 -22.41 -1.62
C HIS A 136 14.56 -22.50 -3.12
N MET A 137 13.72 -21.63 -3.68
CA MET A 137 13.45 -21.57 -5.10
C MET A 137 14.73 -21.41 -5.94
N GLN A 138 15.61 -20.47 -5.55
CA GLN A 138 16.87 -20.22 -6.26
C GLN A 138 17.85 -21.41 -6.16
N LYS A 139 17.82 -22.18 -5.07
CA LYS A 139 18.62 -23.42 -4.97
C LYS A 139 18.10 -24.49 -5.92
N ILE A 140 16.77 -24.72 -5.92
CA ILE A 140 16.13 -25.70 -6.78
C ILE A 140 16.36 -25.37 -8.26
N GLU A 141 16.25 -24.09 -8.65
CA GLU A 141 16.48 -23.64 -10.02
C GLU A 141 17.92 -23.94 -10.52
N LYS A 142 18.92 -23.81 -9.65
CA LYS A 142 20.32 -24.16 -10.00
C LYS A 142 20.49 -25.65 -10.29
N GLU A 143 19.69 -26.51 -9.67
CA GLU A 143 19.75 -27.95 -9.77
C GLU A 143 18.62 -28.53 -10.65
N TYR A 144 17.85 -27.68 -11.32
CA TYR A 144 16.63 -28.06 -12.04
C TYR A 144 16.86 -29.18 -13.10
N ALA A 145 18.02 -29.18 -13.75
CA ALA A 145 18.36 -30.20 -14.75
C ALA A 145 18.46 -31.62 -14.14
N ASN A 146 18.80 -31.72 -12.84
CA ASN A 146 18.98 -32.98 -12.12
C ASN A 146 17.69 -33.53 -11.53
N LEU A 147 16.60 -32.74 -11.50
CA LEU A 147 15.31 -33.15 -10.93
C LEU A 147 14.65 -34.24 -11.78
N SER A 148 14.04 -35.22 -11.12
CA SER A 148 13.14 -36.20 -11.73
C SER A 148 11.88 -35.54 -12.28
N ALA A 149 11.12 -36.22 -13.12
CA ALA A 149 9.86 -35.73 -13.66
C ALA A 149 8.83 -35.39 -12.56
N ALA A 150 8.73 -36.20 -11.53
CA ALA A 150 7.85 -35.97 -10.38
C ALA A 150 8.28 -34.72 -9.57
N GLU A 151 9.59 -34.56 -9.34
CA GLU A 151 10.12 -33.37 -8.64
C GLU A 151 9.92 -32.10 -9.44
N ARG A 152 10.09 -32.13 -10.77
CA ARG A 152 9.80 -30.97 -11.62
C ARG A 152 8.33 -30.58 -11.53
N LYS A 153 7.40 -31.53 -11.57
CA LYS A 153 5.96 -31.26 -11.39
C LYS A 153 5.71 -30.64 -10.01
N ARG A 154 6.28 -31.21 -8.94
CA ARG A 154 6.12 -30.69 -7.59
C ARG A 154 6.74 -29.30 -7.40
N PHE A 155 7.86 -29.02 -8.08
CA PHE A 155 8.48 -27.69 -8.09
C PHE A 155 7.65 -26.65 -8.86
N VAL A 156 7.01 -27.04 -9.97
CA VAL A 156 6.09 -26.14 -10.71
C VAL A 156 4.94 -25.71 -9.78
N TYR A 157 4.38 -26.64 -9.02
CA TYR A 157 3.40 -26.31 -7.98
C TYR A 157 3.97 -25.32 -6.96
N ALA A 158 5.12 -25.60 -6.36
CA ALA A 158 5.74 -24.74 -5.35
C ALA A 158 6.03 -23.33 -5.89
N ARG A 159 6.56 -23.23 -7.13
CA ARG A 159 6.93 -21.97 -7.80
C ARG A 159 5.69 -21.15 -8.13
N SER A 160 4.68 -21.75 -8.73
CA SER A 160 3.44 -21.04 -9.05
C SER A 160 2.67 -20.57 -7.81
N GLU A 161 2.59 -21.39 -6.76
CA GLU A 161 2.01 -21.00 -5.49
C GLU A 161 2.74 -19.82 -4.84
N TYR A 162 4.07 -19.81 -4.91
CA TYR A 162 4.85 -18.67 -4.41
C TYR A 162 4.44 -17.35 -5.11
N TRP A 163 4.38 -17.37 -6.44
CA TRP A 163 4.02 -16.17 -7.20
C TRP A 163 2.55 -15.76 -7.00
N ILE A 164 1.64 -16.72 -6.87
CA ILE A 164 0.23 -16.48 -6.60
C ILE A 164 0.03 -15.85 -5.23
N VAL A 165 0.62 -16.42 -4.18
CA VAL A 165 0.53 -15.89 -2.82
C VAL A 165 1.16 -14.50 -2.74
N LEU A 166 2.32 -14.29 -3.38
CA LEU A 166 2.97 -13.00 -3.45
C LEU A 166 2.10 -11.97 -4.19
N SER A 167 1.56 -12.32 -5.36
CA SER A 167 0.67 -11.45 -6.13
C SER A 167 -0.56 -11.04 -5.33
N THR A 168 -1.23 -11.99 -4.71
CA THR A 168 -2.40 -11.73 -3.87
C THR A 168 -2.05 -10.81 -2.71
N TYR A 169 -0.93 -11.03 -2.04
CA TYR A 169 -0.46 -10.17 -0.96
C TYR A 169 -0.16 -8.75 -1.43
N LEU A 170 0.59 -8.59 -2.53
CA LEU A 170 0.93 -7.28 -3.09
C LEU A 170 -0.32 -6.49 -3.51
N TYR A 171 -1.32 -7.18 -4.07
CA TYR A 171 -2.62 -6.57 -4.36
C TYR A 171 -3.29 -6.03 -3.08
N TYR A 172 -3.33 -6.85 -2.02
CA TYR A 172 -3.93 -6.47 -0.73
C TYR A 172 -3.25 -5.26 -0.06
N ILE A 173 -1.93 -5.12 -0.20
CA ILE A 173 -1.21 -3.98 0.37
C ILE A 173 -1.22 -2.74 -0.54
N GLY A 174 -1.97 -2.77 -1.67
CA GLY A 174 -2.12 -1.64 -2.57
C GLY A 174 -0.95 -1.45 -3.55
N GLN A 175 -0.25 -2.53 -3.89
CA GLN A 175 0.81 -2.54 -4.90
C GLN A 175 0.39 -3.34 -6.16
N PRO A 176 -0.59 -2.86 -6.93
CA PRO A 176 -1.15 -3.62 -8.07
C PRO A 176 -0.14 -3.89 -9.18
N ARG A 177 0.84 -3.00 -9.38
CA ARG A 177 1.93 -3.25 -10.36
C ARG A 177 2.80 -4.44 -9.95
N GLY A 178 3.23 -4.49 -8.69
CA GLY A 178 3.99 -5.61 -8.17
C GLY A 178 3.19 -6.92 -8.19
N ALA A 179 1.88 -6.86 -7.94
CA ALA A 179 0.99 -8.01 -8.05
C ALA A 179 0.94 -8.55 -9.49
N SER A 180 0.82 -7.67 -10.49
CA SER A 180 0.85 -8.03 -11.90
C SER A 180 2.19 -8.64 -12.31
N GLU A 181 3.30 -8.01 -11.92
CA GLU A 181 4.65 -8.52 -12.20
C GLU A 181 4.86 -9.91 -11.57
N ALA A 182 4.35 -10.17 -10.38
CA ALA A 182 4.45 -11.48 -9.74
C ALA A 182 3.74 -12.57 -10.55
N VAL A 183 2.53 -12.32 -11.04
CA VAL A 183 1.79 -13.30 -11.86
C VAL A 183 2.48 -13.56 -13.21
N LEU A 184 3.10 -12.56 -13.81
CA LEU A 184 3.83 -12.70 -15.07
C LEU A 184 5.06 -13.63 -14.97
N ASN A 185 5.54 -13.95 -13.75
CA ASN A 185 6.58 -14.97 -13.57
C ASN A 185 6.04 -16.43 -13.62
N ILE A 186 4.73 -16.61 -13.76
CA ILE A 186 4.12 -17.93 -13.94
C ILE A 186 4.05 -18.19 -15.44
N GLU A 187 4.83 -19.16 -15.88
CA GLU A 187 4.84 -19.59 -17.28
C GLU A 187 3.71 -20.60 -17.54
N GLU A 188 2.86 -20.35 -18.54
CA GLU A 188 1.85 -21.30 -19.01
C GLU A 188 2.53 -22.40 -19.86
N ASP A 189 3.45 -23.15 -19.24
CA ASP A 189 4.15 -24.25 -19.88
C ASP A 189 3.36 -25.58 -19.85
N ALA A 190 3.87 -26.59 -20.52
CA ALA A 190 3.25 -27.90 -20.57
C ALA A 190 3.11 -28.57 -19.20
N LEU A 191 3.98 -28.25 -18.23
CA LEU A 191 3.93 -28.81 -16.89
C LEU A 191 2.78 -28.17 -16.08
N LEU A 192 2.61 -26.86 -16.13
CA LEU A 192 1.47 -26.18 -15.51
C LEU A 192 0.16 -26.61 -16.15
N MET A 193 0.10 -26.70 -17.48
CA MET A 193 -1.08 -27.16 -18.23
C MET A 193 -1.48 -28.60 -17.89
N SER A 194 -0.55 -29.45 -17.47
CA SER A 194 -0.81 -30.81 -17.03
C SER A 194 -1.22 -30.93 -15.56
N ASP A 195 -1.03 -29.87 -14.76
CA ASP A 195 -1.40 -29.83 -13.35
C ASP A 195 -2.72 -29.09 -13.17
N MET A 196 -3.83 -29.82 -13.25
CA MET A 196 -5.17 -29.23 -13.21
C MET A 196 -5.45 -28.39 -11.95
N PRO A 197 -5.14 -28.84 -10.72
CA PRO A 197 -5.27 -28.01 -9.52
C PRO A 197 -4.58 -26.65 -9.67
N GLN A 198 -3.37 -26.65 -10.14
CA GLN A 198 -2.54 -25.44 -10.22
C GLN A 198 -2.94 -24.55 -11.41
N LEU A 199 -3.35 -25.13 -12.51
CA LEU A 199 -3.91 -24.40 -13.66
C LEU A 199 -5.17 -23.62 -13.26
N LEU A 200 -6.07 -24.26 -12.49
CA LEU A 200 -7.28 -23.62 -12.00
C LEU A 200 -6.97 -22.48 -11.01
N THR A 201 -5.98 -22.69 -10.13
CA THR A 201 -5.50 -21.64 -9.21
C THR A 201 -4.98 -20.42 -9.99
N TYR A 202 -4.20 -20.66 -11.03
CA TYR A 202 -3.67 -19.61 -11.91
C TYR A 202 -4.80 -18.88 -12.65
N TYR A 203 -5.70 -19.61 -13.33
CA TYR A 203 -6.81 -18.99 -14.04
C TYR A 203 -7.71 -18.15 -13.12
N TYR A 204 -8.00 -18.64 -11.95
CA TYR A 204 -8.76 -17.87 -10.96
C TYR A 204 -8.02 -16.61 -10.52
N THR A 205 -6.73 -16.72 -10.23
CA THR A 205 -5.90 -15.59 -9.76
C THR A 205 -5.88 -14.46 -10.79
N VAL A 206 -5.67 -14.80 -12.07
CA VAL A 206 -5.69 -13.81 -13.16
C VAL A 206 -7.10 -13.25 -13.37
N GLY A 207 -8.12 -14.10 -13.33
CA GLY A 207 -9.50 -13.72 -13.64
C GLY A 207 -10.25 -13.00 -12.53
N SER A 208 -9.87 -13.18 -11.24
CA SER A 208 -10.60 -12.58 -10.11
C SER A 208 -10.61 -11.04 -10.13
N GLY A 209 -9.64 -10.41 -10.79
CA GLY A 209 -9.65 -8.99 -11.09
C GLY A 209 -8.68 -8.17 -10.26
N GLY A 210 -8.26 -7.06 -10.84
CA GLY A 210 -7.39 -6.08 -10.18
C GLY A 210 -5.90 -6.40 -10.26
N ILE A 211 -5.49 -7.60 -10.72
CA ILE A 211 -4.08 -7.99 -10.84
C ILE A 211 -3.50 -7.53 -12.17
N LEU A 212 -4.22 -7.72 -13.28
CA LEU A 212 -3.75 -7.30 -14.60
C LEU A 212 -3.71 -5.77 -14.71
N GLN A 213 -2.65 -5.24 -15.35
CA GLN A 213 -2.39 -3.80 -15.50
C GLN A 213 -2.04 -3.47 -16.96
N GLY A 214 -2.25 -2.21 -17.36
CA GLY A 214 -1.76 -1.68 -18.63
C GLY A 214 -2.65 -1.89 -19.86
N GLN A 215 -3.81 -2.53 -19.72
CA GLN A 215 -4.80 -2.70 -20.79
C GLN A 215 -5.90 -1.63 -20.72
N GLN A 216 -6.60 -1.42 -21.84
CA GLN A 216 -7.83 -0.63 -21.83
C GLN A 216 -8.88 -1.32 -20.94
N HIS A 217 -9.75 -0.54 -20.30
CA HIS A 217 -10.72 -1.06 -19.33
C HIS A 217 -11.61 -2.19 -19.87
N GLU A 218 -12.08 -2.06 -21.09
CA GLU A 218 -12.90 -3.10 -21.74
C GLU A 218 -12.11 -4.38 -22.04
N GLU A 219 -10.87 -4.24 -22.52
CA GLU A 219 -9.99 -5.38 -22.79
C GLU A 219 -9.63 -6.12 -21.52
N LEU A 220 -9.39 -5.39 -20.44
CA LEU A 220 -9.16 -5.95 -19.12
C LEU A 220 -10.38 -6.76 -18.65
N MET A 221 -11.59 -6.20 -18.75
CA MET A 221 -12.82 -6.91 -18.39
C MET A 221 -13.03 -8.19 -19.22
N ARG A 222 -12.71 -8.14 -20.53
CA ARG A 222 -12.77 -9.34 -21.41
C ARG A 222 -11.78 -10.40 -20.95
N THR A 223 -10.55 -10.00 -20.70
CA THR A 223 -9.49 -10.92 -20.30
C THR A 223 -9.81 -11.59 -18.97
N GLU A 224 -10.15 -10.80 -17.95
CA GLU A 224 -10.54 -11.33 -16.63
C GLU A 224 -11.73 -12.28 -16.71
N PHE A 225 -12.76 -11.91 -17.45
CA PHE A 225 -13.95 -12.77 -17.63
C PHE A 225 -13.59 -14.09 -18.33
N ASN A 226 -12.77 -14.04 -19.37
CA ASN A 226 -12.34 -15.24 -20.08
C ASN A 226 -11.56 -16.21 -19.18
N TYR A 227 -10.68 -15.71 -18.32
CA TYR A 227 -9.98 -16.56 -17.35
C TYR A 227 -10.93 -17.16 -16.31
N LEU A 228 -11.87 -16.38 -15.79
CA LEU A 228 -12.87 -16.89 -14.82
C LEU A 228 -13.80 -17.94 -15.41
N ILE A 229 -14.30 -17.71 -16.63
CA ILE A 229 -15.21 -18.68 -17.27
C ILE A 229 -14.49 -19.97 -17.61
N ARG A 230 -13.22 -19.90 -18.09
CA ARG A 230 -12.40 -21.10 -18.30
C ARG A 230 -12.16 -21.86 -16.99
N CYS A 231 -11.82 -21.14 -15.91
CA CYS A 231 -11.67 -21.74 -14.58
C CYS A 231 -12.96 -22.45 -14.16
N TYR A 232 -14.11 -21.79 -14.26
CA TYR A 232 -15.41 -22.36 -13.92
C TYR A 232 -15.73 -23.63 -14.72
N MET A 233 -15.55 -23.56 -16.06
CA MET A 233 -15.88 -24.70 -16.94
C MET A 233 -15.01 -25.92 -16.65
N LEU A 234 -13.70 -25.72 -16.53
CA LEU A 234 -12.76 -26.80 -16.23
C LEU A 234 -12.96 -27.36 -14.82
N ALA A 235 -13.15 -26.48 -13.82
CA ALA A 235 -13.41 -26.90 -12.45
C ALA A 235 -14.66 -27.77 -12.35
N ARG A 236 -15.75 -27.39 -13.00
CA ARG A 236 -16.98 -28.12 -13.05
C ARG A 236 -16.82 -29.46 -13.78
N GLN A 237 -16.14 -29.46 -14.92
CA GLN A 237 -15.91 -30.67 -15.72
C GLN A 237 -15.05 -31.70 -14.97
N CYS A 238 -14.02 -31.24 -14.23
CA CYS A 238 -13.08 -32.10 -13.52
C CYS A 238 -13.49 -32.34 -12.03
N GLY A 239 -14.59 -31.75 -11.56
CA GLY A 239 -15.13 -31.94 -10.21
C GLY A 239 -14.35 -31.20 -9.11
N TYR A 240 -13.68 -30.10 -9.44
CA TYR A 240 -12.97 -29.26 -8.47
C TYR A 240 -13.93 -28.25 -7.82
N ILE A 241 -14.67 -28.70 -6.82
CA ILE A 241 -15.74 -27.94 -6.13
C ILE A 241 -15.25 -26.60 -5.63
N TYR A 242 -14.02 -26.52 -5.08
CA TYR A 242 -13.43 -25.30 -4.57
C TYR A 242 -13.30 -24.23 -5.65
N TRP A 243 -12.76 -24.57 -6.82
CA TRP A 243 -12.57 -23.62 -7.90
C TRP A 243 -13.84 -23.29 -8.66
N GLU A 244 -14.78 -24.24 -8.74
CA GLU A 244 -16.12 -23.98 -9.25
C GLU A 244 -16.83 -22.91 -8.39
N ALA A 245 -16.77 -23.04 -7.07
CA ALA A 245 -17.35 -22.08 -6.12
C ALA A 245 -16.66 -20.71 -6.17
N ASN A 246 -15.34 -20.67 -6.15
CA ASN A 246 -14.57 -19.42 -6.23
C ASN A 246 -14.86 -18.65 -7.53
N SER A 247 -14.91 -19.35 -8.66
CA SER A 247 -15.23 -18.74 -9.95
C SER A 247 -16.65 -18.16 -9.98
N MET A 248 -17.65 -18.87 -9.44
CA MET A 248 -19.02 -18.37 -9.34
C MET A 248 -19.11 -17.15 -8.40
N GLN A 249 -18.39 -17.15 -7.28
CA GLN A 249 -18.35 -16.01 -6.38
C GLN A 249 -17.75 -14.78 -7.07
N ALA A 250 -16.61 -14.94 -7.76
CA ALA A 250 -15.96 -13.83 -8.47
C ALA A 250 -16.82 -13.32 -9.64
N LEU A 251 -17.49 -14.23 -10.37
CA LEU A 251 -18.44 -13.85 -11.42
C LEU A 251 -19.66 -13.12 -10.84
N SER A 252 -20.18 -13.56 -9.69
CA SER A 252 -21.22 -12.84 -8.96
C SER A 252 -20.79 -11.41 -8.63
N GLU A 253 -19.60 -11.21 -8.07
CA GLU A 253 -19.07 -9.88 -7.72
C GLU A 253 -18.96 -8.97 -8.95
N LYS A 254 -18.53 -9.49 -10.10
CA LYS A 254 -18.49 -8.74 -11.36
C LYS A 254 -19.88 -8.37 -11.88
N LEU A 255 -20.87 -9.25 -11.75
CA LEU A 255 -22.25 -9.03 -12.20
C LEU A 255 -23.07 -8.13 -11.25
N GLN A 256 -22.61 -7.89 -10.03
CA GLN A 256 -23.24 -6.94 -9.10
C GLN A 256 -23.02 -5.47 -9.49
N ASP A 257 -21.97 -5.17 -10.23
CA ASP A 257 -21.74 -3.85 -10.82
C ASP A 257 -22.57 -3.68 -12.10
N GLU A 258 -23.38 -2.64 -12.20
CA GLU A 258 -24.34 -2.44 -13.29
C GLU A 258 -23.64 -2.29 -14.65
N GLY A 259 -22.62 -1.44 -14.72
CA GLY A 259 -21.88 -1.21 -15.98
C GLY A 259 -21.12 -2.46 -16.45
N ARG A 260 -20.49 -3.20 -15.53
CA ARG A 260 -19.84 -4.47 -15.86
C ARG A 260 -20.85 -5.53 -16.29
N ARG A 261 -22.00 -5.62 -15.61
CA ARG A 261 -23.07 -6.55 -15.96
C ARG A 261 -23.58 -6.28 -17.38
N GLU A 262 -23.89 -5.02 -17.72
CA GLU A 262 -24.34 -4.66 -19.08
C GLU A 262 -23.29 -5.03 -20.13
N PHE A 263 -22.03 -4.69 -19.87
CA PHE A 263 -20.93 -5.04 -20.77
C PHE A 263 -20.80 -6.55 -20.98
N LEU A 264 -20.86 -7.35 -19.91
CA LEU A 264 -20.76 -8.80 -19.98
C LEU A 264 -21.98 -9.43 -20.67
N MET A 265 -23.18 -8.94 -20.38
CA MET A 265 -24.41 -9.39 -21.06
C MET A 265 -24.39 -9.12 -22.55
N LEU A 266 -23.82 -7.99 -22.98
CA LEU A 266 -23.72 -7.62 -24.38
C LEU A 266 -22.67 -8.47 -25.13
N ASN A 267 -21.51 -8.71 -24.50
CA ASN A 267 -20.36 -9.30 -25.18
C ASN A 267 -20.20 -10.81 -24.98
N PHE A 268 -20.81 -11.40 -23.93
CA PHE A 268 -20.62 -12.80 -23.50
C PHE A 268 -21.95 -13.51 -23.20
N ARG A 269 -22.98 -13.19 -23.96
CA ARG A 269 -24.33 -13.74 -23.72
C ARG A 269 -24.38 -15.28 -23.70
N PRO A 270 -23.68 -16.02 -24.60
CA PRO A 270 -23.67 -17.48 -24.57
C PRO A 270 -23.08 -18.05 -23.28
N GLU A 271 -21.97 -17.48 -22.79
CA GLU A 271 -21.28 -17.89 -21.58
C GLU A 271 -22.12 -17.56 -20.34
N ILE A 272 -22.75 -16.39 -20.32
CA ILE A 272 -23.68 -16.00 -19.26
C ILE A 272 -24.88 -16.93 -19.23
N ASN A 273 -25.46 -17.30 -20.36
CA ASN A 273 -26.55 -18.26 -20.43
C ASN A 273 -26.14 -19.66 -19.92
N PHE A 274 -24.87 -20.04 -20.17
CA PHE A 274 -24.31 -21.28 -19.62
C PHE A 274 -24.19 -21.25 -18.09
N LEU A 275 -23.89 -20.09 -17.51
CA LEU A 275 -23.83 -19.87 -16.07
C LEU A 275 -25.24 -19.87 -15.43
N ASN A 276 -26.21 -19.34 -16.16
CA ASN A 276 -27.58 -19.15 -15.69
C ASN A 276 -28.44 -20.44 -15.82
N VAL A 277 -28.05 -21.50 -15.10
CA VAL A 277 -28.73 -22.79 -15.12
C VAL A 277 -30.13 -22.73 -14.54
N ASP A 278 -30.42 -21.77 -13.66
CA ASP A 278 -31.71 -21.62 -12.97
C ASP A 278 -32.65 -20.64 -13.68
N ASN A 279 -32.27 -20.17 -14.89
CA ASN A 279 -33.05 -19.21 -15.70
C ASN A 279 -33.43 -17.93 -14.93
N MET A 280 -32.54 -17.44 -14.13
CA MET A 280 -32.74 -16.20 -13.36
C MET A 280 -32.76 -14.96 -14.26
N PRO A 281 -33.54 -13.94 -13.92
CA PRO A 281 -33.40 -12.62 -14.53
C PRO A 281 -32.00 -12.08 -14.42
N ASP A 282 -31.52 -11.33 -15.41
CA ASP A 282 -30.14 -10.80 -15.48
C ASP A 282 -29.75 -10.01 -14.22
N THR A 283 -30.71 -9.31 -13.59
CA THR A 283 -30.48 -8.54 -12.35
C THR A 283 -30.33 -9.43 -11.10
N LEU A 284 -30.84 -10.63 -11.11
CA LEU A 284 -30.82 -11.58 -9.98
C LEU A 284 -29.74 -12.67 -10.15
N LEU A 285 -29.15 -12.79 -11.33
CA LEU A 285 -28.14 -13.82 -11.63
C LEU A 285 -26.95 -13.73 -10.69
N ALA A 286 -26.51 -12.53 -10.35
CA ALA A 286 -25.41 -12.32 -9.41
C ALA A 286 -25.70 -12.95 -8.04
N GLY A 287 -26.89 -12.74 -7.49
CA GLY A 287 -27.32 -13.34 -6.23
C GLY A 287 -27.39 -14.86 -6.31
N ASN A 288 -27.95 -15.42 -7.39
CA ASN A 288 -28.03 -16.87 -7.60
C ASN A 288 -26.61 -17.50 -7.66
N LEU A 289 -25.69 -16.89 -8.37
CA LEU A 289 -24.30 -17.39 -8.41
C LEU A 289 -23.63 -17.35 -7.02
N ALA A 290 -23.87 -16.29 -6.24
CA ALA A 290 -23.34 -16.19 -4.88
C ALA A 290 -23.93 -17.29 -3.96
N GLU A 291 -25.22 -17.56 -4.06
CA GLU A 291 -25.90 -18.60 -3.28
C GLU A 291 -25.36 -19.99 -3.63
N ARG A 292 -25.28 -20.32 -4.91
CA ARG A 292 -24.69 -21.58 -5.39
C ARG A 292 -23.22 -21.75 -4.97
N ALA A 293 -22.43 -20.67 -5.05
CA ALA A 293 -21.06 -20.68 -4.55
C ALA A 293 -21.00 -20.99 -3.06
N LEU A 294 -21.86 -20.37 -2.26
CA LEU A 294 -21.96 -20.60 -0.81
C LEU A 294 -22.28 -22.06 -0.49
N GLU A 295 -23.22 -22.67 -1.22
CA GLU A 295 -23.57 -24.08 -1.04
C GLU A 295 -22.40 -25.02 -1.34
N LEU A 296 -21.66 -24.75 -2.41
CA LEU A 296 -20.45 -25.51 -2.75
C LEU A 296 -19.33 -25.33 -1.71
N PHE A 297 -19.13 -24.12 -1.19
CA PHE A 297 -18.17 -23.89 -0.12
C PHE A 297 -18.56 -24.59 1.18
N LYS A 298 -19.84 -24.62 1.54
CA LYS A 298 -20.32 -25.40 2.67
C LYS A 298 -20.06 -26.90 2.48
N LYS A 299 -20.27 -27.41 1.27
CA LYS A 299 -19.98 -28.81 0.92
C LYS A 299 -18.47 -29.11 0.98
N TYR A 300 -17.63 -28.17 0.52
CA TYR A 300 -16.19 -28.30 0.56
C TYR A 300 -15.64 -28.14 1.99
N GLY A 301 -16.19 -27.20 2.75
CA GLY A 301 -15.92 -27.01 4.18
C GLY A 301 -14.77 -26.03 4.48
N ASP A 302 -14.44 -25.11 3.57
CA ASP A 302 -13.48 -24.00 3.83
C ASP A 302 -14.20 -22.87 4.57
N VAL A 303 -13.83 -22.66 5.83
CA VAL A 303 -14.47 -21.69 6.73
C VAL A 303 -14.30 -20.26 6.26
N TYR A 304 -13.10 -19.91 5.77
CA TYR A 304 -12.82 -18.57 5.26
C TYR A 304 -13.67 -18.25 4.02
N GLN A 305 -13.76 -19.19 3.08
CA GLN A 305 -14.52 -19.00 1.86
C GLN A 305 -16.03 -18.98 2.12
N ILE A 306 -16.53 -19.78 3.07
CA ILE A 306 -17.95 -19.73 3.50
C ILE A 306 -18.31 -18.32 4.00
N ALA A 307 -17.46 -17.71 4.85
CA ALA A 307 -17.72 -16.36 5.34
C ALA A 307 -17.61 -15.31 4.22
N GLY A 308 -16.65 -15.47 3.30
CA GLY A 308 -16.52 -14.65 2.09
C GLY A 308 -17.76 -14.73 1.19
N ALA A 309 -18.28 -15.94 0.96
CA ALA A 309 -19.48 -16.15 0.14
C ALA A 309 -20.74 -15.55 0.78
N TRP A 310 -20.89 -15.66 2.11
CA TRP A 310 -21.96 -14.96 2.82
C TRP A 310 -21.88 -13.44 2.63
N ARG A 311 -20.67 -12.87 2.66
CA ARG A 311 -20.43 -11.45 2.39
C ARG A 311 -20.84 -11.06 0.96
N THR A 312 -20.44 -11.85 -0.04
CA THR A 312 -20.81 -11.61 -1.45
C THR A 312 -22.31 -11.72 -1.68
N LEU A 313 -22.97 -12.68 -1.05
CA LEU A 313 -24.43 -12.83 -1.12
C LEU A 313 -25.15 -11.66 -0.44
N SER A 314 -24.64 -11.15 0.67
CA SER A 314 -25.14 -9.95 1.32
C SER A 314 -25.14 -8.74 0.39
N GLU A 315 -24.05 -8.54 -0.33
CA GLU A 315 -23.94 -7.44 -1.29
C GLU A 315 -24.97 -7.57 -2.42
N ALA A 316 -25.22 -8.80 -2.91
CA ALA A 316 -26.26 -9.06 -3.90
C ALA A 316 -27.65 -8.67 -3.39
N PHE A 317 -28.02 -9.06 -2.15
CA PHE A 317 -29.29 -8.65 -1.53
C PHE A 317 -29.37 -7.13 -1.35
N ARG A 318 -28.29 -6.50 -0.93
CA ARG A 318 -28.23 -5.05 -0.77
C ARG A 318 -28.48 -4.32 -2.10
N LYS A 319 -27.91 -4.79 -3.20
CA LYS A 319 -28.07 -4.22 -4.54
C LYS A 319 -29.53 -4.28 -5.05
N VAL A 320 -30.29 -5.27 -4.64
CA VAL A 320 -31.72 -5.36 -4.95
C VAL A 320 -32.61 -4.69 -3.89
N GLY A 321 -32.03 -4.04 -2.88
CA GLY A 321 -32.77 -3.29 -1.84
C GLY A 321 -33.21 -4.13 -0.64
N ASP A 322 -32.96 -5.44 -0.62
CA ASP A 322 -33.30 -6.31 0.54
C ASP A 322 -32.21 -6.26 1.62
N ASN A 323 -32.18 -5.15 2.35
CA ASN A 323 -31.24 -4.92 3.43
C ASN A 323 -31.45 -5.88 4.63
N LYS A 324 -32.64 -6.47 4.79
CA LYS A 324 -32.91 -7.44 5.88
C LYS A 324 -32.19 -8.75 5.62
N SER A 325 -32.35 -9.32 4.42
CA SER A 325 -31.64 -10.53 4.01
C SER A 325 -30.12 -10.30 3.96
N ALA A 326 -29.67 -9.15 3.47
CA ALA A 326 -28.28 -8.75 3.52
C ALA A 326 -27.71 -8.79 4.94
N LEU A 327 -28.42 -8.27 5.93
CA LEU A 327 -27.99 -8.30 7.34
C LEU A 327 -27.94 -9.73 7.90
N ILE A 328 -28.87 -10.60 7.53
CA ILE A 328 -28.86 -12.02 7.93
C ILE A 328 -27.60 -12.70 7.40
N CYS A 329 -27.27 -12.49 6.12
CA CYS A 329 -26.05 -13.04 5.51
C CYS A 329 -24.78 -12.59 6.26
N LEU A 330 -24.66 -11.30 6.58
CA LEU A 330 -23.49 -10.76 7.31
C LEU A 330 -23.39 -11.29 8.74
N LYS A 331 -24.52 -11.47 9.42
CA LYS A 331 -24.56 -12.13 10.73
C LYS A 331 -24.09 -13.59 10.64
N ASN A 332 -24.53 -14.33 9.63
CA ASN A 332 -24.10 -15.70 9.40
C ASN A 332 -22.60 -15.79 9.08
N ALA A 333 -22.05 -14.80 8.37
CA ALA A 333 -20.62 -14.73 8.07
C ALA A 333 -19.73 -14.65 9.32
N ILE A 334 -20.20 -13.99 10.39
CA ILE A 334 -19.42 -13.83 11.65
C ILE A 334 -19.81 -14.88 12.70
N ALA A 335 -21.11 -15.24 12.78
CA ALA A 335 -21.63 -16.03 13.91
C ALA A 335 -21.45 -17.54 13.74
N ASN A 336 -21.30 -18.03 12.50
CA ASN A 336 -21.25 -19.47 12.23
C ASN A 336 -19.94 -20.12 12.70
N ASP A 337 -18.85 -19.36 12.79
CA ASP A 337 -17.58 -19.88 13.28
C ASP A 337 -16.76 -18.76 13.96
N THR A 338 -16.40 -18.97 15.21
CA THR A 338 -15.61 -17.99 15.98
C THR A 338 -14.15 -17.89 15.51
N THR A 339 -13.66 -18.88 14.75
CA THR A 339 -12.30 -18.86 14.19
C THR A 339 -12.11 -17.77 13.14
N ILE A 340 -13.20 -17.22 12.57
CA ILE A 340 -13.16 -16.13 11.59
C ILE A 340 -12.43 -14.88 12.14
N ASN A 341 -12.43 -14.68 13.45
CA ASN A 341 -11.71 -13.57 14.08
C ASN A 341 -10.19 -13.63 13.87
N ALA A 342 -9.65 -14.78 13.48
CA ALA A 342 -8.24 -14.93 13.11
C ALA A 342 -7.93 -14.38 11.71
N ALA A 343 -8.92 -13.88 10.95
CA ALA A 343 -8.76 -13.25 9.64
C ALA A 343 -9.23 -11.79 9.68
N PRO A 344 -8.43 -10.86 10.21
CA PRO A 344 -8.86 -9.48 10.48
C PRO A 344 -9.36 -8.74 9.22
N ASP A 345 -8.74 -8.95 8.06
CA ASP A 345 -9.16 -8.28 6.82
C ASP A 345 -10.56 -8.72 6.36
N LEU A 346 -10.91 -10.00 6.52
CA LEU A 346 -12.24 -10.49 6.20
C LEU A 346 -13.28 -9.96 7.20
N VAL A 347 -12.93 -9.96 8.49
CA VAL A 347 -13.80 -9.38 9.54
C VAL A 347 -14.03 -7.90 9.28
N ALA A 348 -12.99 -7.13 8.94
CA ALA A 348 -13.10 -5.73 8.59
C ALA A 348 -14.09 -5.51 7.43
N SER A 349 -13.94 -6.26 6.34
CA SER A 349 -14.83 -6.15 5.18
C SER A 349 -16.30 -6.50 5.52
N ILE A 350 -16.54 -7.50 6.37
CA ILE A 350 -17.88 -7.83 6.84
C ILE A 350 -18.45 -6.72 7.72
N ARG A 351 -17.65 -6.15 8.64
CA ARG A 351 -18.05 -5.03 9.51
C ARG A 351 -18.38 -3.76 8.72
N GLU A 352 -17.62 -3.48 7.69
CA GLU A 352 -17.91 -2.38 6.76
C GLU A 352 -19.28 -2.53 6.12
N GLN A 353 -19.57 -3.71 5.52
CA GLN A 353 -20.86 -3.97 4.92
C GLN A 353 -21.99 -3.96 5.96
N MET A 354 -21.77 -4.48 7.18
CA MET A 354 -22.75 -4.38 8.26
C MET A 354 -23.08 -2.93 8.61
N SER A 355 -22.07 -2.04 8.65
CA SER A 355 -22.30 -0.62 8.88
C SER A 355 -23.21 -0.01 7.82
N ILE A 356 -22.94 -0.30 6.54
CA ILE A 356 -23.73 0.20 5.41
C ILE A 356 -25.17 -0.31 5.49
N VAL A 357 -25.35 -1.62 5.74
CA VAL A 357 -26.67 -2.24 5.81
C VAL A 357 -27.47 -1.75 7.01
N TYR A 358 -26.84 -1.57 8.19
CA TYR A 358 -27.52 -0.98 9.35
C TYR A 358 -27.91 0.48 9.13
N SER A 359 -27.09 1.25 8.40
CA SER A 359 -27.44 2.60 8.00
C SER A 359 -28.68 2.61 7.08
N ALA A 360 -28.74 1.71 6.11
CA ALA A 360 -29.91 1.56 5.22
C ALA A 360 -31.17 1.09 5.94
N LEU A 361 -31.04 0.47 7.13
CA LEU A 361 -32.13 0.05 8.01
C LEU A 361 -32.44 1.09 9.11
N ASP A 362 -31.95 2.32 9.01
CA ASP A 362 -32.10 3.40 10.00
C ASP A 362 -31.59 3.06 11.42
N ASN A 363 -30.73 2.06 11.55
CA ASN A 363 -30.13 1.69 12.83
C ASN A 363 -28.76 2.32 13.02
N LYS A 364 -28.75 3.63 13.31
CA LYS A 364 -27.55 4.42 13.47
C LYS A 364 -26.57 3.83 14.51
N LYS A 365 -27.09 3.39 15.68
CA LYS A 365 -26.25 2.84 16.76
C LYS A 365 -25.42 1.65 16.30
N MET A 366 -26.04 0.71 15.59
CA MET A 366 -25.34 -0.48 15.09
C MET A 366 -24.48 -0.17 13.87
N SER A 367 -24.86 0.80 13.04
CA SER A 367 -24.04 1.30 11.96
C SER A 367 -22.74 1.89 12.48
N ASP A 368 -22.82 2.80 13.47
CA ASP A 368 -21.63 3.44 14.08
C ASP A 368 -20.75 2.42 14.79
N TYR A 369 -21.32 1.46 15.51
CA TYR A 369 -20.57 0.38 16.16
C TYR A 369 -19.74 -0.44 15.13
N ASN A 370 -20.37 -0.88 14.05
CA ASN A 370 -19.67 -1.69 13.04
C ASN A 370 -18.66 -0.87 12.26
N ARG A 371 -18.94 0.42 11.99
CA ARG A 371 -17.99 1.33 11.35
C ARG A 371 -16.75 1.52 12.21
N ASN A 372 -16.92 1.74 13.51
CA ASN A 372 -15.78 1.92 14.40
C ASN A 372 -14.95 0.64 14.50
N ALA A 373 -15.59 -0.54 14.63
CA ALA A 373 -14.90 -1.82 14.61
C ALA A 373 -14.12 -2.05 13.30
N TYR A 374 -14.70 -1.68 12.15
CA TYR A 374 -14.00 -1.69 10.87
C TYR A 374 -12.77 -0.78 10.87
N LEU A 375 -12.93 0.46 11.35
CA LEU A 375 -11.84 1.43 11.38
C LEU A 375 -10.70 1.00 12.31
N ASP A 376 -11.02 0.44 13.47
CA ASP A 376 -10.04 -0.08 14.43
C ASP A 376 -9.19 -1.20 13.80
N ILE A 377 -9.83 -2.15 13.10
CA ILE A 377 -9.13 -3.23 12.40
C ILE A 377 -8.29 -2.67 11.25
N GLN A 378 -8.84 -1.75 10.47
CA GLN A 378 -8.13 -1.11 9.36
C GLN A 378 -6.91 -0.32 9.84
N GLU A 379 -7.02 0.39 10.95
CA GLU A 379 -5.88 1.12 11.52
C GLU A 379 -4.77 0.16 11.93
N TYR A 380 -5.10 -0.92 12.63
CA TYR A 380 -4.15 -1.95 13.04
C TYR A 380 -3.45 -2.58 11.84
N THR A 381 -4.20 -3.07 10.85
CA THR A 381 -3.64 -3.76 9.68
C THR A 381 -2.90 -2.81 8.73
N ARG A 382 -3.35 -1.55 8.61
CA ARG A 382 -2.75 -0.56 7.72
C ARG A 382 -1.40 -0.03 8.21
N GLN A 383 -1.27 0.21 9.51
CA GLN A 383 0.00 0.69 10.09
C GLN A 383 1.11 -0.32 9.85
N ASP A 384 0.84 -1.59 10.10
CA ASP A 384 1.80 -2.67 9.90
C ASP A 384 2.18 -2.84 8.41
N ARG A 385 1.20 -2.79 7.50
CA ARG A 385 1.43 -2.87 6.04
C ARG A 385 2.34 -1.77 5.51
N MET A 386 2.12 -0.53 5.94
CA MET A 386 2.93 0.61 5.48
C MET A 386 4.35 0.58 6.03
N LEU A 387 4.53 0.15 7.28
CA LEU A 387 5.84 0.02 7.90
C LEU A 387 6.69 -1.04 7.18
N GLU A 388 6.12 -2.22 6.92
CA GLU A 388 6.83 -3.31 6.26
C GLU A 388 7.11 -3.02 4.78
N ALA A 389 6.18 -2.42 4.05
CA ALA A 389 6.45 -1.99 2.68
C ALA A 389 7.60 -0.99 2.59
N ARG A 390 7.71 -0.06 3.54
CA ARG A 390 8.84 0.86 3.64
C ARG A 390 10.13 0.15 4.06
N ALA A 391 10.07 -0.77 5.01
CA ALA A 391 11.22 -1.56 5.43
C ALA A 391 11.78 -2.40 4.26
N GLU A 392 10.94 -2.98 3.42
CA GLU A 392 11.40 -3.71 2.24
C GLU A 392 11.98 -2.79 1.17
N GLN A 393 11.38 -1.62 0.92
CA GLN A 393 11.97 -0.62 0.04
C GLN A 393 13.34 -0.18 0.53
N LEU A 394 13.48 0.03 1.84
CA LEU A 394 14.75 0.37 2.47
C LEU A 394 15.77 -0.76 2.33
N ALA A 395 15.38 -2.01 2.61
CA ALA A 395 16.23 -3.18 2.47
C ALA A 395 16.67 -3.42 1.00
N SER A 396 15.79 -3.15 0.02
CA SER A 396 16.14 -3.21 -1.40
C SER A 396 17.12 -2.10 -1.80
N SER A 397 16.96 -0.90 -1.24
CA SER A 397 17.86 0.22 -1.45
C SER A 397 19.23 -0.03 -0.81
N LEU A 398 19.27 -0.58 0.40
CA LEU A 398 20.51 -0.98 1.08
C LEU A 398 21.26 -2.04 0.28
N ARG A 399 20.59 -3.07 -0.26
CA ARG A 399 21.23 -4.06 -1.13
C ARG A 399 21.84 -3.45 -2.40
N LYS A 400 21.17 -2.47 -3.02
CA LYS A 400 21.74 -1.74 -4.17
C LYS A 400 22.95 -0.90 -3.73
N GLN A 401 22.91 -0.33 -2.54
CA GLN A 401 24.01 0.43 -1.96
C GLN A 401 25.21 -0.46 -1.64
N ASP A 402 24.99 -1.66 -1.09
CA ASP A 402 26.05 -2.65 -0.85
C ASP A 402 26.74 -3.08 -2.15
N ILE A 403 25.97 -3.32 -3.21
CA ILE A 403 26.54 -3.61 -4.54
C ILE A 403 27.37 -2.44 -5.06
N MET A 404 26.89 -1.21 -4.91
CA MET A 404 27.67 -0.01 -5.29
C MET A 404 28.95 0.11 -4.47
N ILE A 405 28.91 -0.16 -3.16
CA ILE A 405 30.10 -0.15 -2.30
C ILE A 405 31.11 -1.19 -2.78
N VAL A 406 30.68 -2.41 -3.10
CA VAL A 406 31.56 -3.45 -3.66
C VAL A 406 32.20 -2.99 -4.97
N ILE A 407 31.43 -2.39 -5.87
CA ILE A 407 31.96 -1.83 -7.13
C ILE A 407 33.01 -0.75 -6.87
N VAL A 408 32.75 0.16 -5.94
CA VAL A 408 33.67 1.24 -5.57
C VAL A 408 34.95 0.66 -4.94
N VAL A 409 34.83 -0.33 -4.05
CA VAL A 409 35.99 -1.00 -3.44
C VAL A 409 36.84 -1.70 -4.50
N VAL A 410 36.22 -2.41 -5.45
CA VAL A 410 36.94 -3.05 -6.58
C VAL A 410 37.64 -2.00 -7.45
N ALA A 411 36.99 -0.86 -7.73
CA ALA A 411 37.59 0.22 -8.50
C ALA A 411 38.79 0.84 -7.77
N ILE A 412 38.70 1.03 -6.43
CA ILE A 412 39.82 1.52 -5.61
C ILE A 412 40.97 0.52 -5.63
N ILE A 413 40.72 -0.79 -5.49
CA ILE A 413 41.76 -1.83 -5.56
C ILE A 413 42.46 -1.80 -6.94
N LEU A 414 41.69 -1.68 -8.04
CA LEU A 414 42.26 -1.56 -9.37
C LEU A 414 43.13 -0.29 -9.53
N LEU A 415 42.68 0.82 -8.97
CA LEU A 415 43.47 2.06 -8.94
C LEU A 415 44.76 1.90 -8.15
N ILE A 416 44.73 1.25 -6.98
CA ILE A 416 45.91 0.98 -6.15
C ILE A 416 46.89 0.06 -6.94
N VAL A 417 46.40 -1.00 -7.59
CA VAL A 417 47.21 -1.89 -8.40
C VAL A 417 47.85 -1.14 -9.61
N ALA A 418 47.08 -0.30 -10.29
CA ALA A 418 47.58 0.54 -11.37
C ALA A 418 48.65 1.54 -10.90
N MET A 419 48.44 2.16 -9.72
CA MET A 419 49.40 3.07 -9.11
C MET A 419 50.66 2.33 -8.64
N ALA A 420 50.53 1.16 -8.05
CA ALA A 420 51.68 0.30 -7.68
C ALA A 420 52.48 -0.14 -8.92
N PHE A 421 51.78 -0.49 -10.00
CA PHE A 421 52.40 -0.81 -11.29
C PHE A 421 53.13 0.40 -11.88
N PHE A 422 52.53 1.59 -11.81
CA PHE A 422 53.15 2.84 -12.26
C PHE A 422 54.36 3.18 -11.42
N VAL A 423 54.29 3.08 -10.08
CA VAL A 423 55.42 3.27 -9.16
C VAL A 423 56.54 2.24 -9.40
N TYR A 424 56.17 0.96 -9.63
CA TYR A 424 57.15 -0.06 -9.98
C TYR A 424 57.85 0.26 -11.31
N LYS A 425 57.11 0.71 -12.33
CA LYS A 425 57.65 1.11 -13.63
C LYS A 425 58.53 2.38 -13.55
N THR A 426 58.16 3.34 -12.70
CA THR A 426 58.94 4.56 -12.49
C THR A 426 60.19 4.30 -11.62
N ARG A 427 60.09 3.43 -10.57
CA ARG A 427 61.25 3.00 -9.77
C ARG A 427 62.31 2.26 -10.59
N LYS A 428 61.90 1.51 -11.61
CA LYS A 428 62.82 0.82 -12.53
C LYS A 428 63.54 1.80 -13.46
N LYS A 429 63.05 3.06 -13.60
CA LYS A 429 63.70 4.15 -14.36
C LYS A 429 64.51 5.15 -13.54
N ALA A 430 64.35 5.12 -12.20
CA ALA A 430 64.97 6.13 -11.31
C ALA A 430 65.86 5.47 -10.24
N ALA A 431 66.81 4.66 -10.68
CA ALA A 431 67.91 4.22 -9.81
C ALA A 431 69.07 5.19 -9.90
N GLU A 432 68.84 6.44 -9.53
CA GLU A 432 69.93 7.44 -9.25
C GLU A 432 69.30 8.70 -8.62
N PHE A 433 69.41 8.79 -7.31
CA PHE A 433 69.53 9.96 -6.41
C PHE A 433 68.77 9.77 -5.09
N PRO A 434 69.48 9.82 -3.91
CA PRO A 434 68.86 9.65 -2.60
C PRO A 434 68.41 11.04 -2.04
N ILE A 435 67.14 11.37 -2.20
CA ILE A 435 66.52 12.57 -1.59
C ILE A 435 65.78 12.28 -0.25
N ASN A 436 65.67 11.01 0.11
CA ASN A 436 64.78 10.57 1.23
C ASN A 436 65.27 10.87 2.64
N THR A 437 66.49 11.38 2.85
CA THR A 437 67.00 11.65 4.20
C THR A 437 66.76 13.08 4.70
N LEU A 438 66.22 13.97 3.87
CA LEU A 438 65.97 15.38 4.27
C LEU A 438 64.50 15.68 4.65
N LEU A 439 63.55 14.77 4.33
CA LEU A 439 62.13 15.00 4.56
C LEU A 439 61.52 14.21 5.74
N GLN A 440 62.25 13.27 6.32
CA GLN A 440 61.77 12.41 7.42
C GLN A 440 61.27 13.17 8.67
N PRO A 441 61.94 14.26 9.15
CA PRO A 441 61.44 15.00 10.32
C PRO A 441 60.15 15.78 10.06
N LEU A 442 59.82 16.12 8.80
CA LEU A 442 58.61 16.85 8.43
C LEU A 442 57.39 15.91 8.32
N GLU A 443 57.60 14.69 7.84
CA GLU A 443 56.54 13.65 7.75
C GLU A 443 56.11 13.17 9.14
N ASP A 444 57.03 13.00 10.09
CA ASP A 444 56.72 12.59 11.45
C ASP A 444 55.91 13.66 12.22
N TRP A 445 56.19 14.93 11.99
CA TRP A 445 55.44 16.05 12.56
C TRP A 445 54.02 16.16 11.94
N GLN A 446 53.87 15.90 10.64
CA GLN A 446 52.60 15.92 9.93
C GLN A 446 51.69 14.76 10.36
N LYS A 447 52.24 13.57 10.58
CA LYS A 447 51.51 12.40 11.09
C LYS A 447 51.03 12.57 12.53
N ALA A 448 51.85 13.16 13.41
CA ALA A 448 51.46 13.42 14.80
C ALA A 448 50.31 14.44 14.90
N ARG A 449 50.27 15.44 14.01
CA ARG A 449 49.27 16.50 13.97
C ARG A 449 47.96 16.00 13.36
N SER A 450 48.01 15.14 12.34
CA SER A 450 46.84 14.53 11.70
C SER A 450 46.06 13.62 12.66
N ASN A 451 46.77 12.76 13.43
CA ASN A 451 46.14 11.85 14.38
C ASN A 451 45.46 12.56 15.56
N TYR A 452 45.86 13.77 15.91
CA TYR A 452 45.18 14.55 16.96
C TYR A 452 43.89 15.19 16.47
N TYR A 453 43.84 15.68 15.24
CA TYR A 453 42.63 16.27 14.65
C TYR A 453 41.58 15.17 14.31
N GLU A 454 42.01 14.03 13.81
CA GLU A 454 41.11 12.92 13.49
C GLU A 454 40.37 12.38 14.73
N ARG A 455 41.03 12.27 15.89
CA ARG A 455 40.37 11.82 17.12
C ARG A 455 39.33 12.81 17.68
N THR A 456 39.61 14.09 17.59
CA THR A 456 38.68 15.14 18.07
C THR A 456 37.49 15.32 17.11
N GLU A 457 37.69 15.12 15.81
CA GLU A 457 36.64 15.23 14.82
C GLU A 457 35.65 14.06 14.90
N VAL A 458 36.15 12.84 15.08
CA VAL A 458 35.29 11.61 15.26
C VAL A 458 34.45 11.73 16.53
N GLU A 459 34.99 12.19 17.65
CA GLU A 459 34.22 12.35 18.91
C GLU A 459 33.18 13.47 18.82
N TYR A 460 33.43 14.48 17.98
CA TYR A 460 32.47 15.56 17.72
C TYR A 460 31.35 15.13 16.77
N GLU A 461 31.68 14.33 15.76
CA GLU A 461 30.67 13.79 14.82
C GLU A 461 29.76 12.78 15.51
N GLU A 462 30.27 11.86 16.35
CA GLU A 462 29.45 10.92 17.12
C GLU A 462 28.43 11.60 18.04
N ARG A 463 28.82 12.69 18.71
CA ARG A 463 27.89 13.48 19.55
C ARG A 463 26.87 14.23 18.71
N ARG A 464 27.25 14.71 17.54
CA ARG A 464 26.36 15.41 16.61
C ARG A 464 25.32 14.47 16.00
N GLU A 465 25.70 13.24 15.66
CA GLU A 465 24.77 12.20 15.20
C GLU A 465 23.77 11.79 16.27
N GLN A 466 24.20 11.61 17.52
CA GLN A 466 23.29 11.28 18.62
C GLN A 466 22.25 12.37 18.87
N ILE A 467 22.64 13.64 18.77
CA ILE A 467 21.71 14.77 18.90
C ILE A 467 20.74 14.82 17.71
N ALA A 468 21.22 14.56 16.51
CA ALA A 468 20.37 14.54 15.29
C ALA A 468 19.35 13.39 15.33
N ILE A 469 19.72 12.22 15.84
CA ILE A 469 18.81 11.07 16.00
C ILE A 469 17.70 11.38 17.02
N LEU A 470 18.06 11.99 18.17
CA LEU A 470 17.10 12.36 19.19
C LEU A 470 16.15 13.48 18.73
N GLN A 471 16.65 14.44 17.98
CA GLN A 471 15.83 15.51 17.38
C GLN A 471 14.87 14.96 16.33
N ASN A 472 15.32 14.05 15.45
CA ASN A 472 14.47 13.41 14.47
C ASN A 472 13.37 12.53 15.11
N GLN A 473 13.68 11.82 16.19
CA GLN A 473 12.69 11.04 16.91
C GLN A 473 11.63 11.93 17.55
N TYR A 474 12.02 13.06 18.13
CA TYR A 474 11.09 14.00 18.76
C TYR A 474 10.19 14.70 17.72
N GLU A 475 10.76 15.14 16.58
CA GLU A 475 9.98 15.72 15.48
C GLU A 475 9.00 14.71 14.87
N HIS A 476 9.41 13.46 14.73
CA HIS A 476 8.55 12.39 14.18
C HIS A 476 7.35 12.07 15.11
N TYR A 477 7.55 12.10 16.43
CA TYR A 477 6.47 11.94 17.41
C TYR A 477 5.45 13.10 17.34
N LEU A 478 5.92 14.32 17.15
CA LEU A 478 5.06 15.50 17.01
C LEU A 478 4.25 15.47 15.70
N GLU A 479 4.89 15.13 14.59
CA GLU A 479 4.24 15.04 13.26
C GLU A 479 3.13 13.99 13.23
N LYS A 480 3.37 12.82 13.82
CA LYS A 480 2.39 11.71 13.85
C LYS A 480 1.11 12.06 14.63
N ASN A 481 1.24 12.80 15.71
CA ASN A 481 0.10 13.23 16.53
C ASN A 481 -0.74 14.32 15.83
N ILE A 482 -0.09 15.20 15.06
CA ILE A 482 -0.73 16.27 14.27
C ILE A 482 -1.48 15.66 13.09
N GLU A 483 -0.92 14.64 12.44
CA GLU A 483 -1.51 13.98 11.28
C GLU A 483 -2.83 13.25 11.62
N GLN A 484 -2.86 12.50 12.71
CA GLN A 484 -4.08 11.80 13.15
C GLN A 484 -5.23 12.76 13.44
N ARG A 485 -4.94 13.88 14.07
CA ARG A 485 -5.96 14.89 14.41
C ARG A 485 -6.47 15.65 13.20
N ALA A 486 -5.61 15.92 12.22
CA ALA A 486 -6.01 16.56 10.97
C ALA A 486 -6.96 15.67 10.14
N LYS A 487 -6.73 14.35 10.09
CA LYS A 487 -7.61 13.39 9.38
C LYS A 487 -9.02 13.37 9.98
N VAL A 488 -9.13 13.33 11.32
CA VAL A 488 -10.41 13.33 12.02
C VAL A 488 -11.17 14.64 11.79
N SER A 489 -10.50 15.77 11.82
CA SER A 489 -11.13 17.07 11.63
C SER A 489 -11.61 17.30 10.20
N LEU A 490 -10.85 16.83 9.19
CA LEU A 490 -11.25 16.96 7.79
C LEU A 490 -12.45 16.06 7.46
N ALA A 491 -12.48 14.84 7.97
CA ALA A 491 -13.64 13.97 7.84
C ALA A 491 -14.90 14.56 8.50
N SER A 492 -14.72 15.23 9.65
CA SER A 492 -15.84 15.88 10.35
C SER A 492 -16.35 17.17 9.66
N SER A 493 -15.59 17.80 8.77
CA SER A 493 -16.01 18.97 8.02
C SER A 493 -16.91 18.65 6.81
N VAL A 494 -16.77 17.47 6.21
CA VAL A 494 -17.55 17.02 5.05
C VAL A 494 -18.90 16.43 5.48
N ALA A 495 -18.95 15.74 6.59
CA ALA A 495 -20.16 15.08 7.07
C ALA A 495 -21.39 15.99 7.24
N PRO A 496 -21.28 17.24 7.75
CA PRO A 496 -22.42 18.15 7.84
C PRO A 496 -22.93 18.60 6.47
N LEU A 497 -22.05 18.78 5.48
CA LEU A 497 -22.43 19.16 4.12
C LEU A 497 -23.20 18.03 3.43
N ILE A 498 -22.73 16.79 3.58
CA ILE A 498 -23.44 15.61 3.05
C ILE A 498 -24.82 15.46 3.72
N ASN A 499 -24.90 15.63 5.04
CA ASN A 499 -26.17 15.53 5.77
C ASN A 499 -27.17 16.62 5.33
N ARG A 500 -26.70 17.85 5.08
CA ARG A 500 -27.54 18.91 4.54
C ARG A 500 -28.01 18.62 3.11
N LEU A 501 -27.10 18.14 2.26
CA LEU A 501 -27.46 17.74 0.90
C LEU A 501 -28.49 16.62 0.88
N LEU A 502 -28.32 15.58 1.70
CA LEU A 502 -29.28 14.49 1.85
C LEU A 502 -30.64 14.98 2.39
N HIS A 503 -30.63 15.96 3.32
CA HIS A 503 -31.86 16.58 3.81
C HIS A 503 -32.59 17.33 2.69
N GLU A 504 -31.89 18.15 1.91
CA GLU A 504 -32.50 18.93 0.81
C GLU A 504 -33.01 18.01 -0.29
N VAL A 505 -32.27 16.95 -0.65
CA VAL A 505 -32.73 15.94 -1.61
C VAL A 505 -33.98 15.22 -1.11
N LYS A 506 -34.04 14.88 0.19
CA LYS A 506 -35.24 14.26 0.80
C LYS A 506 -36.43 15.18 0.79
N MET A 507 -36.22 16.49 0.97
CA MET A 507 -37.30 17.47 0.93
C MET A 507 -37.89 17.66 -0.48
N LEU A 508 -37.09 17.40 -1.54
CA LEU A 508 -37.60 17.39 -2.93
C LEU A 508 -38.65 16.31 -3.21
N SER A 509 -38.69 15.26 -2.40
CA SER A 509 -39.67 14.16 -2.53
C SER A 509 -41.04 14.48 -1.92
N TYR A 510 -41.22 15.63 -1.26
CA TYR A 510 -42.50 16.05 -0.71
C TYR A 510 -43.23 16.96 -1.66
N ASP A 511 -44.39 16.55 -2.18
CA ASP A 511 -45.17 17.12 -3.28
C ASP A 511 -45.90 18.45 -2.96
N LYS A 512 -45.50 19.23 -1.95
CA LYS A 512 -46.20 20.48 -1.54
C LYS A 512 -45.48 21.78 -1.85
N GLU A 513 -44.39 21.76 -2.62
CA GLU A 513 -43.61 22.96 -2.90
C GLU A 513 -44.00 23.64 -4.22
N THR A 514 -43.95 24.99 -4.22
CA THR A 514 -44.13 25.78 -5.46
C THR A 514 -42.91 25.60 -6.38
N THR A 515 -43.12 25.86 -7.69
CA THR A 515 -42.03 25.70 -8.69
C THR A 515 -40.85 26.62 -8.40
N GLU A 516 -41.06 27.80 -7.83
CA GLU A 516 -39.97 28.73 -7.42
C GLU A 516 -39.18 28.18 -6.23
N GLN A 517 -39.85 27.63 -5.23
CA GLN A 517 -39.18 27.03 -4.06
C GLN A 517 -38.37 25.82 -4.48
N ARG A 518 -38.88 25.00 -5.41
CA ARG A 518 -38.17 23.82 -5.95
C ARG A 518 -36.92 24.22 -6.74
N ASN A 519 -36.99 25.27 -7.54
CA ASN A 519 -35.83 25.80 -8.30
C ASN A 519 -34.76 26.36 -7.36
N SER A 520 -35.14 27.13 -6.33
CA SER A 520 -34.20 27.64 -5.33
C SER A 520 -33.52 26.50 -4.56
N ARG A 521 -34.22 25.38 -4.31
CA ARG A 521 -33.68 24.20 -3.67
C ARG A 521 -32.70 23.46 -4.58
N TYR A 522 -32.98 23.35 -5.88
CA TYR A 522 -32.03 22.79 -6.85
C TYR A 522 -30.73 23.60 -6.91
N GLU A 523 -30.84 24.91 -6.90
CA GLU A 523 -29.69 25.81 -6.88
C GLU A 523 -28.86 25.63 -5.59
N TYR A 524 -29.53 25.52 -4.44
CA TYR A 524 -28.87 25.27 -3.17
C TYR A 524 -28.22 23.88 -3.09
N ILE A 525 -28.84 22.83 -3.63
CA ILE A 525 -28.24 21.49 -3.76
C ILE A 525 -27.00 21.55 -4.66
N GLY A 526 -27.05 22.31 -5.77
CA GLY A 526 -25.89 22.53 -6.64
C GLY A 526 -24.74 23.21 -5.91
N GLN A 527 -25.03 24.22 -5.08
CA GLN A 527 -24.03 24.90 -4.25
C GLN A 527 -23.42 23.98 -3.19
N LEU A 528 -24.23 23.14 -2.53
CA LEU A 528 -23.74 22.14 -1.57
C LEU A 528 -22.87 21.09 -2.23
N ALA A 529 -23.26 20.59 -3.41
CA ALA A 529 -22.47 19.62 -4.18
C ALA A 529 -21.12 20.21 -4.59
N SER A 530 -21.09 21.45 -5.08
CA SER A 530 -19.85 22.16 -5.42
C SER A 530 -18.96 22.40 -4.20
N SER A 531 -19.54 22.70 -3.03
CA SER A 531 -18.80 22.86 -1.78
C SER A 531 -18.19 21.55 -1.28
N ILE A 532 -18.87 20.42 -1.48
CA ILE A 532 -18.35 19.08 -1.17
C ILE A 532 -17.19 18.75 -2.10
N GLU A 533 -17.32 19.00 -3.40
CA GLU A 533 -16.29 18.79 -4.41
C GLU A 533 -15.02 19.59 -4.09
N GLN A 534 -15.15 20.88 -3.84
CA GLN A 534 -14.03 21.74 -3.43
C GLN A 534 -13.36 21.26 -2.14
N THR A 535 -14.14 20.81 -1.17
CA THR A 535 -13.59 20.30 0.10
C THR A 535 -12.85 18.98 -0.12
N ASN A 536 -13.35 18.12 -1.00
CA ASN A 536 -12.71 16.85 -1.37
C ASN A 536 -11.43 17.07 -2.18
N GLU A 537 -11.39 18.04 -3.09
CA GLU A 537 -10.17 18.44 -3.81
C GLU A 537 -9.10 18.94 -2.83
N ARG A 538 -9.47 19.84 -1.91
CA ARG A 538 -8.57 20.36 -0.87
C ARG A 538 -8.03 19.23 0.04
N LEU A 539 -8.87 18.25 0.33
CA LEU A 539 -8.49 17.04 1.10
C LEU A 539 -7.50 16.18 0.33
N THR A 540 -7.76 15.97 -0.94
CA THR A 540 -6.91 15.19 -1.85
C THR A 540 -5.53 15.85 -2.00
N ASP A 541 -5.50 17.15 -2.21
CA ASP A 541 -4.26 17.92 -2.32
C ASP A 541 -3.48 17.92 -1.01
N TRP A 542 -4.15 18.02 0.12
CA TRP A 542 -3.50 17.91 1.44
C TRP A 542 -2.91 16.52 1.69
N VAL A 543 -3.63 15.43 1.33
CA VAL A 543 -3.13 14.06 1.45
C VAL A 543 -1.89 13.85 0.57
N LYS A 544 -1.93 14.30 -0.69
CA LYS A 544 -0.79 14.24 -1.62
C LYS A 544 0.42 15.04 -1.12
N LEU A 545 0.17 16.19 -0.52
CA LEU A 545 1.20 17.07 0.04
C LEU A 545 1.92 16.44 1.24
N LYS A 546 1.19 15.66 2.05
CA LYS A 546 1.71 14.95 3.22
C LYS A 546 2.42 13.64 2.87
N GLN A 547 1.98 12.95 1.84
CA GLN A 547 2.60 11.70 1.39
C GLN A 547 3.94 11.90 0.67
N GLY A 548 4.37 13.16 0.49
CA GLY A 548 5.62 13.46 -0.20
C GLY A 548 5.56 13.27 -1.72
N GLU A 549 4.38 12.99 -2.26
CA GLU A 549 4.16 12.74 -3.69
C GLU A 549 4.20 14.03 -4.53
N ILE A 550 4.05 15.20 -3.90
CA ILE A 550 4.22 16.48 -4.59
C ILE A 550 5.65 16.99 -4.33
N ALA A 551 6.51 16.82 -5.32
CA ALA A 551 7.74 17.58 -5.40
C ALA A 551 7.38 19.08 -5.48
N LEU A 552 7.89 19.88 -4.54
CA LEU A 552 7.68 21.33 -4.54
C LEU A 552 8.18 21.93 -5.87
N ARG A 553 7.29 22.51 -6.63
CA ARG A 553 7.63 23.14 -7.90
C ARG A 553 7.96 24.62 -7.66
N ILE A 554 9.21 24.88 -7.33
CA ILE A 554 9.68 26.25 -7.07
C ILE A 554 9.91 26.96 -8.40
N GLU A 555 9.15 28.04 -8.61
CA GLU A 555 9.27 28.91 -9.77
C GLU A 555 9.19 30.39 -9.37
N SER A 556 9.72 31.28 -10.23
CA SER A 556 9.53 32.72 -10.07
C SER A 556 8.28 33.16 -10.83
N PHE A 557 7.31 33.73 -10.14
CA PHE A 557 6.06 34.19 -10.73
C PHE A 557 5.60 35.53 -10.18
N ALA A 558 4.84 36.29 -10.99
CA ALA A 558 4.26 37.53 -10.57
C ALA A 558 3.08 37.28 -9.60
N LEU A 559 3.10 37.92 -8.42
CA LEU A 559 2.02 37.83 -7.43
C LEU A 559 0.68 38.33 -7.94
N GLN A 560 0.69 39.27 -8.89
CA GLN A 560 -0.52 39.80 -9.52
C GLN A 560 -1.43 38.68 -10.07
N THR A 561 -0.85 37.61 -10.62
CA THR A 561 -1.65 36.50 -11.15
C THR A 561 -2.47 35.78 -10.07
N LEU A 562 -1.99 35.74 -8.83
CA LEU A 562 -2.71 35.16 -7.69
C LEU A 562 -3.76 36.16 -7.17
N PHE A 563 -3.45 37.44 -7.16
CA PHE A 563 -4.38 38.50 -6.79
C PHE A 563 -5.56 38.59 -7.76
N ASP A 564 -5.32 38.39 -9.06
CA ASP A 564 -6.38 38.32 -10.05
C ASP A 564 -7.29 37.11 -9.89
N THR A 565 -6.70 35.96 -9.49
CA THR A 565 -7.45 34.75 -9.15
C THR A 565 -8.33 34.97 -7.91
N LEU A 566 -7.83 35.64 -6.87
CA LEU A 566 -8.63 35.97 -5.69
C LEU A 566 -9.73 36.97 -6.03
N ARG A 567 -9.46 37.92 -6.93
CA ARG A 567 -10.44 38.93 -7.40
C ARG A 567 -11.63 38.28 -8.14
N SER A 568 -11.42 37.15 -8.81
CA SER A 568 -12.52 36.43 -9.47
C SER A 568 -13.56 35.87 -8.48
N SER A 569 -13.23 35.75 -7.20
CA SER A 569 -14.12 35.34 -6.10
C SER A 569 -14.83 36.53 -5.41
N ASP A 570 -14.74 37.76 -5.93
CA ASP A 570 -15.32 38.98 -5.34
C ASP A 570 -16.84 38.88 -5.11
N ILE A 571 -17.53 38.07 -5.91
CA ILE A 571 -18.98 37.84 -5.78
C ILE A 571 -19.33 37.27 -4.39
N GLU A 572 -18.52 36.37 -3.85
CA GLU A 572 -18.76 35.75 -2.52
C GLU A 572 -18.63 36.76 -1.38
N TYR A 573 -17.73 37.73 -1.50
CA TYR A 573 -17.55 38.81 -0.55
C TYR A 573 -18.69 39.81 -0.63
N LYS A 574 -19.11 40.17 -1.83
CA LYS A 574 -20.28 41.08 -2.08
C LYS A 574 -21.58 40.48 -1.55
N LEU A 575 -21.80 39.17 -1.70
CA LEU A 575 -22.97 38.48 -1.15
C LEU A 575 -23.03 38.56 0.38
N LYS A 576 -21.89 38.65 1.04
CA LYS A 576 -21.78 38.87 2.49
C LYS A 576 -21.75 40.33 2.88
N GLY A 577 -21.86 41.28 1.90
CA GLY A 577 -21.79 42.72 2.12
C GLY A 577 -20.40 43.20 2.58
N ILE A 578 -19.32 42.54 2.17
CA ILE A 578 -17.92 42.87 2.50
C ILE A 578 -17.25 43.48 1.29
N ALA A 579 -16.56 44.60 1.46
CA ALA A 579 -15.74 45.20 0.41
C ALA A 579 -14.37 44.51 0.32
N LEU A 580 -14.05 43.88 -0.82
CA LEU A 580 -12.74 43.30 -1.05
C LEU A 580 -11.87 44.24 -1.86
N ASN A 581 -10.82 44.80 -1.27
CA ASN A 581 -9.87 45.72 -1.88
C ASN A 581 -8.56 45.00 -2.15
N ILE A 582 -8.19 44.82 -3.41
CA ILE A 582 -6.94 44.20 -3.80
C ILE A 582 -6.05 45.27 -4.45
N VAL A 583 -4.93 45.58 -3.77
CA VAL A 583 -3.94 46.53 -4.26
C VAL A 583 -3.07 45.86 -5.32
N PRO A 584 -2.97 46.42 -6.54
CA PRO A 584 -2.15 45.86 -7.58
C PRO A 584 -0.67 45.83 -7.17
N THR A 585 0.05 44.80 -7.61
CA THR A 585 1.47 44.64 -7.28
C THR A 585 2.30 44.16 -8.48
N GLU A 586 3.52 44.70 -8.63
CA GLU A 586 4.51 44.20 -9.61
C GLU A 586 5.50 43.19 -9.02
N SER A 587 5.34 42.84 -7.75
CA SER A 587 6.27 41.98 -7.06
C SER A 587 6.31 40.56 -7.64
N VAL A 588 7.50 40.03 -7.78
CA VAL A 588 7.78 38.66 -8.21
C VAL A 588 8.34 37.89 -7.04
N VAL A 589 7.77 36.72 -6.77
CA VAL A 589 8.22 35.82 -5.69
C VAL A 589 8.77 34.51 -6.25
N LYS A 590 9.67 33.87 -5.51
CA LYS A 590 10.19 32.55 -5.82
C LYS A 590 9.63 31.55 -4.83
N ALA A 591 8.61 30.78 -5.25
CA ALA A 591 7.90 29.84 -4.41
C ALA A 591 7.14 28.82 -5.29
N ASP A 592 6.40 27.91 -4.66
CA ASP A 592 5.42 27.10 -5.35
C ASP A 592 4.11 27.90 -5.54
N LYS A 593 3.72 28.10 -6.79
CA LYS A 593 2.57 28.93 -7.15
C LYS A 593 1.26 28.41 -6.57
N VAL A 594 1.05 27.09 -6.59
CA VAL A 594 -0.17 26.45 -6.10
C VAL A 594 -0.28 26.57 -4.58
N LEU A 595 0.82 26.33 -3.87
CA LEU A 595 0.84 26.45 -2.40
C LEU A 595 0.73 27.91 -1.95
N THR A 596 1.28 28.83 -2.71
CA THR A 596 1.13 30.28 -2.42
C THR A 596 -0.32 30.72 -2.59
N LEU A 597 -0.99 30.27 -3.65
CA LEU A 597 -2.42 30.52 -3.85
C LEU A 597 -3.27 29.90 -2.74
N PHE A 598 -2.94 28.68 -2.32
CA PHE A 598 -3.60 28.03 -1.19
C PHE A 598 -3.48 28.84 0.10
N MET A 599 -2.29 29.34 0.44
CA MET A 599 -2.08 30.20 1.61
C MET A 599 -2.90 31.49 1.52
N LEU A 600 -2.86 32.16 0.38
CA LEU A 600 -3.60 33.40 0.13
C LEU A 600 -5.11 33.18 0.29
N ASN A 601 -5.68 32.17 -0.36
CA ASN A 601 -7.10 31.86 -0.27
C ASN A 601 -7.51 31.47 1.16
N THR A 602 -6.70 30.70 1.87
CA THR A 602 -6.98 30.29 3.26
C THR A 602 -7.03 31.49 4.19
N ILE A 603 -6.12 32.45 4.04
CA ILE A 603 -6.08 33.66 4.86
C ILE A 603 -7.24 34.60 4.50
N ALA A 604 -7.52 34.78 3.21
CA ALA A 604 -8.61 35.62 2.73
C ALA A 604 -10.00 35.07 3.13
N GLU A 605 -10.18 33.74 3.13
CA GLU A 605 -11.41 33.10 3.59
C GLU A 605 -11.60 33.23 5.09
N ASN A 606 -10.54 33.16 5.89
CA ASN A 606 -10.61 33.45 7.32
C ASN A 606 -10.99 34.92 7.56
N ALA A 607 -10.41 35.86 6.83
CA ALA A 607 -10.78 37.27 6.90
C ALA A 607 -12.26 37.45 6.55
N ARG A 608 -12.76 36.87 5.44
CA ARG A 608 -14.18 36.88 5.06
C ARG A 608 -15.09 36.32 6.14
N ARG A 609 -14.68 35.24 6.79
CA ARG A 609 -15.47 34.59 7.82
C ARG A 609 -15.69 35.48 9.05
N PHE A 610 -14.64 36.17 9.48
CA PHE A 610 -14.66 36.95 10.75
C PHE A 610 -14.98 38.43 10.56
N THR A 611 -15.11 38.91 9.33
CA THR A 611 -15.56 40.26 9.01
C THR A 611 -17.10 40.33 8.98
N PRO A 612 -17.73 41.24 9.72
CA PRO A 612 -19.19 41.46 9.68
C PRO A 612 -19.61 42.09 8.37
N ASN A 613 -20.93 42.11 8.12
CA ASN A 613 -21.54 42.84 7.01
C ASN A 613 -21.21 44.32 7.13
N GLY A 614 -20.82 44.96 6.03
CA GLY A 614 -20.39 46.37 5.98
C GLY A 614 -18.88 46.56 6.26
N GLY A 615 -18.13 45.50 6.55
CA GLY A 615 -16.68 45.55 6.72
C GLY A 615 -15.91 45.51 5.41
N SER A 616 -14.56 45.63 5.51
CA SER A 616 -13.65 45.56 4.37
C SER A 616 -12.51 44.59 4.61
N ILE A 617 -11.95 44.05 3.52
CA ILE A 617 -10.76 43.24 3.50
C ILE A 617 -9.81 43.81 2.47
N ASP A 618 -8.59 44.15 2.92
CA ASP A 618 -7.52 44.70 2.09
C ASP A 618 -6.45 43.66 1.87
N VAL A 619 -6.11 43.37 0.60
CA VAL A 619 -5.04 42.45 0.21
C VAL A 619 -3.97 43.24 -0.54
N TYR A 620 -2.73 43.17 -0.02
CA TYR A 620 -1.62 43.93 -0.59
C TYR A 620 -0.28 43.17 -0.40
N ALA A 621 0.71 43.61 -1.15
CA ALA A 621 2.06 43.06 -1.04
C ALA A 621 3.09 44.19 -0.85
N GLU A 622 4.02 44.01 0.07
CA GLU A 622 5.14 44.93 0.33
C GLU A 622 6.46 44.23 0.01
N GLU A 623 7.26 44.87 -0.83
CA GLU A 623 8.52 44.34 -1.31
C GLU A 623 9.70 44.94 -0.52
N THR A 624 10.58 44.07 -0.02
CA THR A 624 11.87 44.46 0.62
C THR A 624 13.05 43.99 -0.26
N ASP A 625 14.26 44.21 0.20
CA ASP A 625 15.47 43.79 -0.55
C ASP A 625 15.56 42.26 -0.70
N SER A 626 15.07 41.47 0.29
CA SER A 626 15.27 40.03 0.37
C SER A 626 13.97 39.22 0.23
N TYR A 627 12.81 39.77 0.57
CA TYR A 627 11.53 39.07 0.56
C TYR A 627 10.39 39.99 0.10
N VAL A 628 9.28 39.38 -0.24
CA VAL A 628 7.97 40.02 -0.45
C VAL A 628 7.05 39.54 0.65
N GLU A 629 6.42 40.47 1.37
CA GLU A 629 5.39 40.21 2.37
C GLU A 629 4.03 40.39 1.75
N VAL A 630 3.19 39.34 1.80
CA VAL A 630 1.80 39.36 1.36
C VAL A 630 0.90 39.43 2.58
N SER A 631 0.06 40.47 2.64
CA SER A 631 -0.78 40.79 3.76
C SER A 631 -2.25 40.78 3.37
N VAL A 632 -3.09 40.20 4.26
CA VAL A 632 -4.54 40.30 4.23
C VAL A 632 -4.99 40.94 5.53
N ARG A 633 -5.59 42.13 5.44
CA ARG A 633 -6.09 42.87 6.58
C ARG A 633 -7.61 42.93 6.53
N ASP A 634 -8.26 42.62 7.63
CA ASP A 634 -9.70 42.66 7.79
C ASP A 634 -10.13 43.68 8.85
N THR A 635 -11.36 44.18 8.74
CA THR A 635 -12.02 45.01 9.75
C THR A 635 -12.99 44.19 10.61
N GLY A 636 -12.62 42.94 10.89
CA GLY A 636 -13.42 42.00 11.67
C GLY A 636 -13.36 42.24 13.18
N LYS A 637 -13.81 41.26 13.93
CA LYS A 637 -13.88 41.33 15.40
C LYS A 637 -12.52 41.38 16.10
N GLY A 638 -11.43 41.13 15.38
CA GLY A 638 -10.10 41.01 15.98
C GLY A 638 -9.92 39.80 16.89
N MET A 639 -8.77 39.75 17.57
CA MET A 639 -8.38 38.68 18.48
C MET A 639 -7.73 39.26 19.72
N ASP A 640 -8.02 38.67 20.90
CA ASP A 640 -7.31 38.95 22.13
C ASP A 640 -5.86 38.41 22.10
N LYS A 641 -5.04 38.79 23.09
CA LYS A 641 -3.62 38.37 23.15
C LYS A 641 -3.43 36.87 23.29
N GLU A 642 -4.36 36.19 23.91
CA GLU A 642 -4.28 34.73 24.15
C GLU A 642 -4.67 33.97 22.87
N GLN A 643 -5.67 34.44 22.15
CA GLN A 643 -6.07 33.95 20.83
C GLN A 643 -4.96 34.16 19.80
N LEU A 644 -4.34 35.33 19.77
CA LEU A 644 -3.26 35.66 18.86
C LEU A 644 -2.03 34.76 19.10
N ASN A 645 -1.63 34.56 20.35
CA ASN A 645 -0.51 33.69 20.72
C ASN A 645 -0.76 32.20 20.41
N SER A 646 -2.02 31.79 20.33
CA SER A 646 -2.43 30.43 20.03
C SER A 646 -2.84 30.23 18.58
N LEU A 647 -2.86 31.27 17.73
CA LEU A 647 -3.38 31.25 16.37
C LEU A 647 -2.71 30.19 15.48
N PHE A 648 -1.41 30.01 15.63
CA PHE A 648 -0.60 29.02 14.93
C PHE A 648 -0.22 27.80 15.79
N LYS A 649 -0.93 27.57 16.92
CA LYS A 649 -0.79 26.43 17.81
C LYS A 649 -2.08 25.62 17.81
N LEU A 650 -2.01 24.32 18.01
CA LEU A 650 -3.19 23.48 18.17
C LEU A 650 -3.93 23.86 19.46
N ARG A 651 -5.19 24.28 19.36
CA ARG A 651 -6.06 24.39 20.52
C ARG A 651 -6.64 23.02 20.86
N TYR A 652 -6.43 22.58 22.11
CA TYR A 652 -7.17 21.47 22.69
C TYR A 652 -8.58 21.95 23.04
N ILE A 653 -9.59 21.44 22.36
CA ILE A 653 -10.97 21.54 22.84
C ILE A 653 -11.17 20.43 23.86
N THR A 654 -10.80 20.68 25.10
CA THR A 654 -11.35 19.98 26.24
C THR A 654 -12.53 20.83 26.69
N ASP A 655 -13.73 20.49 26.23
CA ASP A 655 -14.95 20.39 26.98
C ASP A 655 -16.16 20.36 26.05
N SER A 656 -16.80 19.23 26.07
CA SER A 656 -18.14 18.97 25.56
C SER A 656 -19.12 19.81 26.38
N ASN A 657 -19.71 20.86 25.82
CA ASN A 657 -21.07 21.31 26.15
C ASN A 657 -21.51 22.63 25.49
N ASP A 658 -20.86 23.12 24.42
CA ASP A 658 -21.37 24.30 23.72
C ASP A 658 -21.55 24.03 22.22
N THR A 659 -22.71 23.46 21.83
CA THR A 659 -23.12 23.13 20.48
C THR A 659 -23.61 24.33 19.66
N THR A 660 -23.34 25.58 20.08
CA THR A 660 -23.89 26.79 19.47
C THR A 660 -22.87 27.86 19.10
N LYS A 661 -21.58 27.52 18.89
CA LYS A 661 -20.62 28.47 18.31
C LYS A 661 -20.05 27.96 16.99
N GLU A 662 -20.32 28.67 15.91
CA GLU A 662 -19.72 28.54 14.57
C GLU A 662 -18.20 28.74 14.60
N GLY A 663 -17.48 27.84 15.24
CA GLY A 663 -16.02 27.83 15.35
C GLY A 663 -15.40 26.93 14.30
N GLY A 664 -14.83 27.49 13.23
CA GLY A 664 -13.96 26.73 12.32
C GLY A 664 -12.73 26.21 13.06
N HIS A 665 -12.31 25.02 12.68
CA HIS A 665 -11.34 24.15 13.38
C HIS A 665 -9.87 24.60 13.35
N GLY A 666 -9.54 25.87 13.07
CA GLY A 666 -8.16 26.42 13.19
C GLY A 666 -7.05 25.82 12.32
N PHE A 667 -7.37 24.83 11.47
CA PHE A 667 -6.37 24.08 10.69
C PHE A 667 -5.83 24.80 9.47
N GLY A 668 -6.57 25.74 8.90
CA GLY A 668 -6.16 26.46 7.70
C GLY A 668 -4.82 27.20 7.90
N LEU A 669 -4.72 27.99 8.96
CA LEU A 669 -3.52 28.75 9.28
C LEU A 669 -2.35 27.86 9.76
N LEU A 670 -2.67 26.73 10.40
CA LEU A 670 -1.68 25.73 10.78
C LEU A 670 -1.04 25.08 9.55
N ASN A 671 -1.84 24.83 8.51
CA ASN A 671 -1.35 24.34 7.22
C ASN A 671 -0.46 25.38 6.53
N CYS A 672 -0.85 26.66 6.56
CA CYS A 672 -0.02 27.75 6.03
C CYS A 672 1.34 27.80 6.76
N LYS A 673 1.36 27.64 8.08
CA LYS A 673 2.60 27.54 8.87
C LYS A 673 3.44 26.33 8.44
N GLY A 674 2.83 25.15 8.25
CA GLY A 674 3.50 23.95 7.79
C GLY A 674 4.15 24.12 6.42
N ILE A 675 3.50 24.82 5.48
CA ILE A 675 4.06 25.17 4.16
C ILE A 675 5.29 26.06 4.30
N VAL A 676 5.19 27.09 5.12
CA VAL A 676 6.30 28.03 5.38
C VAL A 676 7.50 27.33 6.03
N GLU A 677 7.25 26.43 6.99
CA GLU A 677 8.32 25.63 7.62
C GLU A 677 8.96 24.64 6.63
N LYS A 678 8.19 24.08 5.70
CA LYS A 678 8.71 23.23 4.64
C LYS A 678 9.63 24.02 3.69
N TYR A 679 9.28 25.26 3.36
CA TYR A 679 10.16 26.14 2.60
C TYR A 679 11.47 26.41 3.33
N LYS A 680 11.44 26.76 4.61
CA LYS A 680 12.65 27.01 5.42
C LYS A 680 13.64 25.84 5.44
N LYS A 681 13.13 24.60 5.42
CA LYS A 681 13.95 23.38 5.43
C LYS A 681 14.63 23.09 4.07
N MET A 682 14.26 23.76 2.98
CA MET A 682 14.78 23.46 1.64
C MET A 682 16.19 24.02 1.40
N SER A 683 16.43 25.28 1.74
CA SER A 683 17.74 25.92 1.61
C SER A 683 17.79 27.23 2.40
N SER A 684 19.01 27.76 2.63
CA SER A 684 19.24 29.06 3.28
C SER A 684 18.53 30.22 2.56
N PHE A 685 18.28 30.12 1.26
CA PHE A 685 17.57 31.11 0.48
C PHE A 685 16.10 31.30 0.96
N PHE A 686 15.47 30.23 1.45
CA PHE A 686 14.11 30.26 1.98
C PHE A 686 14.01 30.56 3.48
N SER A 687 15.12 30.87 4.14
CA SER A 687 15.15 31.26 5.56
C SER A 687 14.29 32.50 5.88
N VAL A 688 14.07 33.35 4.89
CA VAL A 688 13.22 34.56 4.97
C VAL A 688 11.71 34.25 5.04
N CYS A 689 11.29 33.03 4.67
CA CYS A 689 9.89 32.64 4.74
C CYS A 689 9.39 32.70 6.17
N SER A 690 8.29 33.36 6.40
CA SER A 690 7.63 33.43 7.71
C SER A 690 6.14 33.64 7.53
N ILE A 691 5.36 33.34 8.53
CA ILE A 691 3.93 33.67 8.65
C ILE A 691 3.68 34.29 10.02
N GLY A 692 2.89 35.35 10.07
CA GLY A 692 2.55 36.08 11.29
C GLY A 692 1.17 36.66 11.24
N ALA A 693 0.73 37.17 12.39
CA ALA A 693 -0.53 37.88 12.51
C ALA A 693 -0.41 39.01 13.53
N GLU A 694 -1.12 40.09 13.27
CA GLU A 694 -1.29 41.25 14.15
C GLU A 694 -2.80 41.47 14.30
N SER A 695 -3.30 41.62 15.51
CA SER A 695 -4.72 41.79 15.77
C SER A 695 -4.95 42.48 17.09
N GLU A 696 -6.00 43.29 17.14
CA GLU A 696 -6.52 43.93 18.35
C GLU A 696 -8.03 43.69 18.38
N GLU A 697 -8.54 43.35 19.55
CA GLU A 697 -9.98 43.06 19.74
C GLU A 697 -10.84 44.29 19.37
N GLY A 698 -11.80 44.09 18.48
CA GLY A 698 -12.66 45.13 17.92
C GLY A 698 -12.07 45.96 16.81
N SER A 699 -10.79 45.79 16.44
CA SER A 699 -10.09 46.60 15.38
C SER A 699 -9.71 45.78 14.15
N GLY A 700 -10.07 44.48 14.09
CA GLY A 700 -9.77 43.60 12.98
C GLY A 700 -8.42 42.87 13.13
N SER A 701 -8.01 42.20 12.06
CA SER A 701 -6.76 41.44 12.06
C SER A 701 -5.99 41.65 10.75
N ARG A 702 -4.67 41.52 10.83
CA ARG A 702 -3.77 41.45 9.70
C ARG A 702 -2.99 40.13 9.78
N VAL A 703 -3.16 39.27 8.81
CA VAL A 703 -2.38 38.03 8.69
C VAL A 703 -1.47 38.16 7.47
N PHE A 704 -0.19 37.87 7.62
CA PHE A 704 0.79 38.03 6.55
C PHE A 704 1.75 36.84 6.46
N PHE A 705 2.27 36.63 5.26
CA PHE A 705 3.37 35.67 5.05
C PHE A 705 4.44 36.27 4.12
N ARG A 706 5.70 35.81 4.33
CA ARG A 706 6.87 36.26 3.58
C ARG A 706 7.37 35.16 2.68
N LEU A 707 7.73 35.55 1.45
CA LEU A 707 8.33 34.66 0.45
C LEU A 707 9.58 35.32 -0.13
N PRO A 708 10.60 34.55 -0.55
CA PRO A 708 11.79 35.12 -1.20
C PRO A 708 11.43 35.87 -2.46
N LYS A 709 12.13 36.97 -2.70
CA LYS A 709 12.00 37.75 -3.93
C LYS A 709 12.42 36.92 -5.14
N GLY A 710 11.62 36.91 -6.19
CA GLY A 710 11.88 36.25 -7.46
C GLY A 710 12.58 37.18 -8.45
N MET A 711 13.27 36.64 -9.43
CA MET A 711 13.87 37.43 -10.51
C MET A 711 12.85 37.73 -11.59
N LYS A 712 12.73 39.00 -12.01
CA LYS A 712 11.94 39.38 -13.19
C LYS A 712 12.60 38.76 -14.42
N LYS A 713 11.84 38.14 -15.35
CA LYS A 713 12.34 37.42 -16.54
C LYS A 713 13.35 38.22 -17.39
N VAL A 714 13.26 39.55 -17.41
CA VAL A 714 14.19 40.41 -18.16
C VAL A 714 15.63 40.39 -17.62
N LEU A 715 15.79 40.28 -16.30
CA LEU A 715 17.12 40.20 -15.69
C LEU A 715 17.79 38.83 -15.92
N MET A 716 17.01 37.77 -16.07
CA MET A 716 17.53 36.42 -16.32
C MET A 716 18.16 36.28 -17.72
N LEU A 717 17.59 36.96 -18.73
CA LEU A 717 18.20 37.05 -20.08
C LEU A 717 19.51 37.85 -20.07
N CYS A 718 19.58 38.95 -19.32
CA CYS A 718 20.81 39.75 -19.21
C CYS A 718 21.90 38.99 -18.46
N ALA A 719 21.59 38.22 -17.40
CA ALA A 719 22.55 37.42 -16.67
C ALA A 719 23.11 36.24 -17.52
N LEU A 720 22.27 35.61 -18.34
CA LEU A 720 22.69 34.60 -19.31
C LEU A 720 23.58 35.19 -20.42
N PHE A 721 23.27 36.40 -20.94
CA PHE A 721 24.12 37.09 -21.91
C PHE A 721 25.47 37.48 -21.32
N LEU A 722 25.53 37.99 -20.08
CA LEU A 722 26.77 38.30 -19.39
C LEU A 722 27.64 37.08 -19.09
N SER A 723 27.04 35.92 -18.72
CA SER A 723 27.74 34.66 -18.48
C SER A 723 28.35 34.07 -19.76
N VAL A 724 27.63 34.20 -20.91
CA VAL A 724 28.15 33.80 -22.24
C VAL A 724 29.27 34.70 -22.70
N PHE A 725 29.19 36.04 -22.46
CA PHE A 725 30.25 36.99 -22.77
C PHE A 725 31.52 36.79 -21.91
N CYS A 726 31.38 36.50 -20.60
CA CYS A 726 32.50 36.15 -19.73
C CYS A 726 33.18 34.83 -20.09
N SER A 727 32.44 33.85 -20.61
CA SER A 727 33.03 32.58 -21.10
C SER A 727 33.76 32.76 -22.40
N CYS A 728 33.29 33.62 -23.33
CA CYS A 728 34.00 33.95 -24.58
C CYS A 728 35.25 34.80 -24.34
N ALA A 729 35.28 35.65 -23.31
CA ALA A 729 36.47 36.43 -22.97
C ALA A 729 37.62 35.60 -22.36
N LYS A 730 37.31 34.48 -21.69
CA LYS A 730 38.31 33.54 -21.16
C LYS A 730 38.94 32.61 -22.21
N THR A 731 38.29 32.40 -23.34
CA THR A 731 38.82 31.57 -24.43
C THR A 731 39.78 32.32 -25.36
N ASN A 732 39.78 33.66 -25.34
CA ASN A 732 40.70 34.47 -26.17
C ASN A 732 42.00 34.91 -25.44
N SER A 733 42.22 34.50 -24.18
CA SER A 733 43.46 34.82 -23.44
C SER A 733 44.41 33.61 -23.24
N MET A 734 44.15 32.48 -23.92
CA MET A 734 45.08 31.34 -23.95
C MET A 734 45.60 30.99 -25.36
N GLY A 735 45.69 31.97 -26.23
CA GLY A 735 46.23 31.82 -27.58
C GLY A 735 47.10 33.04 -27.98
N SER A 736 48.21 33.28 -27.22
CA SER A 736 49.37 34.01 -27.68
C SER A 736 50.57 33.58 -26.86
#